data_5b8c689f0b2f9226e831779ba8fdb33f
#
_entry.id   5b8c689f0b2f9226e831779ba8fdb33f
#
_cell.length_a   1.000
_cell.length_b   1.000
_cell.length_c   1.000
_cell.angle_alpha   90.00
_cell.angle_beta   90.00
_cell.angle_gamma   90.00
#
_symmetry.space_group_name_H-M   'P 1'
#
loop_
_entity.id
_entity.type
_entity.pdbx_description
1 polymer ?
#
loop_
_entity_poly.entity_id
_entity_poly.type
_entity_poly.pdbx_seq_one_letter_code
_entity_poly.pdbx_strand_id
1 'polypeptide(L)'
;MMYKKLEEHEKDFNKILGHLHASNRNAHWKSLNYHVSRKYQKIHSQFRETDNDGFKVAGRHPFDIWKPAKSIIGAQAQATAANVKAIIRKATLNVHSLAAVERSILIGHWLAEIRIDAMAELSQAVDSADECYQSLNKVHDEADRRVLAGADVIGVTTTGLAKRISVLQHVSSKVIICEEAGEVMEPHMLSALLPTIEHCIQIGDHEQLRPTINNFQDLSLESKQGALHSLDKSQFERLSVGERGRPLMPVAQLEVQRRMRPDVSTLIRETIYPKLIDHPSTIALPDVVGMRKNVFWLDHDHLEDEKESAIHHSKSRSNDWEIRMVHTLVRHIIRQGTYLSSEIAVLTPYTGQLQKLRAALRNDFEIILSDRDQEALEKDGFCTTDSAPPARVATQDHRRKPLLKKQLSEMLRVATVDNFQGEEAKIIIVSLVRSNKERNVGFLKTSNRINVLLSRAQHGMYLIGNTQTYSSVEMWQKVIDMLGAKDSVGRALALCCPRHVEKAIEVREPDDFATASPEGGCKEACTDRLDCGHSCQARCHSEAMHAVWQCEMPCQRRHTPCDHPCQKQTCGEDCGLCTVPTDDVQLPCGHVKDRVPCHQTLDRDSIRCDIIVPKEVPGCKHTVDVKCCVDVSHEKFTCPSPCTTYLSCGHQCPGSCGCCNKKTVEGEPAVEHSKCTKICGRKHGTCNHSCKRKCHGGSDCGLCQQPCEVSTTPLQPNPRDHLGTSANTTRYDASTRVASRSVMSPARHVSSRVRGPVNTEDPVRCRARLLATDCLAMCDARNCFHVDISAPDCAARSVRSISVKTARCELMRSLMSSWGCPTEISILTIRL
;
A
#
# COMPACT_ATOMS: atom_id res chain seq x y z
N MET A 1 -7.32 30.70 -9.66
CA MET A 1 -8.67 31.30 -9.67
C MET A 1 -9.75 30.22 -9.70
N MET A 2 -9.71 29.25 -10.63
CA MET A 2 -10.71 28.18 -10.76
C MET A 2 -10.75 27.24 -9.54
N TYR A 3 -9.60 26.83 -8.98
CA TYR A 3 -9.56 26.02 -7.74
C TYR A 3 -10.23 26.73 -6.56
N LYS A 4 -10.08 28.06 -6.41
CA LYS A 4 -10.79 28.81 -5.35
C LYS A 4 -12.31 28.79 -5.54
N LYS A 5 -12.78 28.86 -6.79
CA LYS A 5 -14.22 28.74 -7.08
C LYS A 5 -14.74 27.34 -6.74
N LEU A 6 -13.97 26.28 -7.03
CA LEU A 6 -14.34 24.92 -6.64
C LEU A 6 -14.42 24.75 -5.11
N GLU A 7 -13.49 25.33 -4.35
CA GLU A 7 -13.56 25.35 -2.89
C GLU A 7 -14.79 26.10 -2.36
N GLU A 8 -15.19 27.19 -3.02
CA GLU A 8 -16.42 27.93 -2.70
C GLU A 8 -17.66 27.07 -2.97
N HIS A 9 -17.74 26.42 -4.12
CA HIS A 9 -18.82 25.50 -4.45
C HIS A 9 -18.89 24.30 -3.50
N GLU A 10 -17.76 23.76 -3.07
CA GLU A 10 -17.69 22.67 -2.07
C GLU A 10 -18.24 23.15 -0.69
N LYS A 11 -17.90 24.37 -0.29
CA LYS A 11 -18.43 24.96 0.97
C LYS A 11 -19.95 25.15 0.89
N ASP A 12 -20.45 25.65 -0.23
CA ASP A 12 -21.89 25.84 -0.44
C ASP A 12 -22.61 24.49 -0.48
N PHE A 13 -22.07 23.49 -1.16
CA PHE A 13 -22.59 22.13 -1.17
C PHE A 13 -22.68 21.52 0.24
N ASN A 14 -21.60 21.61 1.02
CA ASN A 14 -21.58 21.10 2.40
C ASN A 14 -22.58 21.84 3.30
N LYS A 15 -22.78 23.14 3.10
CA LYS A 15 -23.77 23.94 3.81
C LYS A 15 -25.21 23.49 3.49
N ILE A 16 -25.55 23.31 2.22
CA ILE A 16 -26.86 22.83 1.77
C ILE A 16 -27.10 21.40 2.30
N LEU A 17 -26.10 20.52 2.21
CA LEU A 17 -26.18 19.15 2.73
C LEU A 17 -26.42 19.15 4.24
N GLY A 18 -25.74 20.03 4.99
CA GLY A 18 -25.95 20.23 6.41
C GLY A 18 -27.38 20.64 6.74
N HIS A 19 -27.97 21.54 5.94
CA HIS A 19 -29.37 21.95 6.07
C HIS A 19 -30.34 20.79 5.79
N LEU A 20 -30.08 19.99 4.77
CA LEU A 20 -30.86 18.79 4.45
C LEU A 20 -30.81 17.73 5.56
N HIS A 21 -29.66 17.48 6.13
CA HIS A 21 -29.48 16.54 7.26
C HIS A 21 -30.14 17.02 8.54
N ALA A 22 -30.05 18.31 8.85
CA ALA A 22 -30.71 18.91 10.02
C ALA A 22 -32.25 18.85 9.92
N SER A 23 -32.83 19.01 8.72
CA SER A 23 -34.26 18.92 8.48
C SER A 23 -34.82 17.50 8.62
N ASN A 24 -33.95 16.46 8.53
CA ASN A 24 -34.40 15.06 8.58
C ASN A 24 -34.59 14.50 10.01
N ARG A 25 -33.93 15.06 11.03
CA ARG A 25 -33.88 14.44 12.36
C ARG A 25 -34.88 14.97 13.38
N ASN A 26 -35.24 16.23 13.36
CA ASN A 26 -36.27 16.81 14.25
C ASN A 26 -36.75 18.13 13.68
N ALA A 27 -38.05 18.32 13.59
CA ALA A 27 -38.65 19.62 13.29
C ALA A 27 -38.41 20.59 14.45
N HIS A 28 -37.29 21.30 14.44
CA HIS A 28 -36.97 22.37 15.37
C HIS A 28 -37.35 23.71 14.74
N TRP A 29 -37.89 24.65 15.58
CA TRP A 29 -38.23 25.96 15.08
C TRP A 29 -37.07 26.67 14.36
N LYS A 30 -35.84 26.46 14.83
CA LYS A 30 -34.64 27.03 14.18
C LYS A 30 -34.50 26.65 12.68
N SER A 31 -34.90 25.43 12.32
CA SER A 31 -34.84 24.98 10.92
C SER A 31 -36.06 25.38 10.08
N LEU A 32 -37.22 25.61 10.72
CA LEU A 32 -38.43 25.97 10.03
C LEU A 32 -38.66 27.50 9.97
N ASN A 33 -38.12 28.26 10.93
CA ASN A 33 -38.38 29.68 11.14
C ASN A 33 -38.16 30.50 9.86
N TYR A 34 -37.02 30.31 9.18
CA TYR A 34 -36.71 31.08 7.96
C TYR A 34 -37.74 30.80 6.84
N HIS A 35 -38.08 29.56 6.63
CA HIS A 35 -39.03 29.18 5.59
C HIS A 35 -40.44 29.65 5.92
N VAL A 36 -40.92 29.47 7.16
CA VAL A 36 -42.25 29.85 7.63
C VAL A 36 -42.38 31.38 7.66
N SER A 37 -41.35 32.14 8.07
CA SER A 37 -41.37 33.59 8.05
C SER A 37 -41.51 34.17 6.67
N ARG A 38 -40.92 33.52 5.65
CA ARG A 38 -40.92 33.98 4.26
C ARG A 38 -42.19 33.61 3.50
N LYS A 39 -42.63 32.35 3.58
CA LYS A 39 -43.79 31.82 2.83
C LYS A 39 -45.11 31.91 3.59
N TYR A 40 -45.12 31.90 4.92
CA TYR A 40 -46.30 31.79 5.76
C TYR A 40 -46.30 32.87 6.88
N GLN A 41 -46.12 34.12 6.53
CA GLN A 41 -45.97 35.23 7.49
C GLN A 41 -47.07 35.31 8.55
N LYS A 42 -48.36 35.13 8.15
CA LYS A 42 -49.52 35.16 9.06
C LYS A 42 -49.51 34.00 10.04
N ILE A 43 -48.91 32.84 9.68
CA ILE A 43 -48.77 31.71 10.58
C ILE A 43 -47.55 31.93 11.49
N HIS A 44 -46.45 32.45 10.91
CA HIS A 44 -45.24 32.78 11.64
C HIS A 44 -45.50 33.74 12.80
N SER A 45 -46.29 34.81 12.55
CA SER A 45 -46.62 35.82 13.56
C SER A 45 -47.40 35.27 14.75
N GLN A 46 -48.02 34.09 14.65
CA GLN A 46 -48.75 33.42 15.74
C GLN A 46 -47.83 32.66 16.70
N PHE A 47 -46.51 32.47 16.33
CA PHE A 47 -45.48 31.85 17.16
C PHE A 47 -44.51 32.90 17.75
N ARG A 48 -44.98 34.10 18.11
CA ARG A 48 -44.17 35.17 18.70
C ARG A 48 -43.50 34.74 20.00
N GLU A 49 -42.21 35.09 20.14
CA GLU A 49 -41.42 34.86 21.34
C GLU A 49 -41.63 35.92 22.42
N THR A 50 -42.31 37.00 22.07
CA THR A 50 -42.54 38.13 22.95
C THR A 50 -44.03 38.23 23.33
N ASP A 51 -44.33 38.63 24.59
CA ASP A 51 -45.67 38.99 25.02
C ASP A 51 -46.14 40.33 24.40
N ASN A 52 -47.35 40.77 24.76
CA ASN A 52 -47.95 42.01 24.26
C ASN A 52 -47.16 43.28 24.68
N ASP A 53 -46.33 43.19 25.74
CA ASP A 53 -45.52 44.28 26.28
C ASP A 53 -44.06 44.19 25.75
N GLY A 54 -43.74 43.25 24.82
CA GLY A 54 -42.44 43.12 24.17
C GLY A 54 -41.38 42.36 24.96
N PHE A 55 -41.71 41.74 26.09
CA PHE A 55 -40.79 40.91 26.86
C PHE A 55 -40.69 39.47 26.30
N LYS A 56 -39.49 38.90 26.27
CA LYS A 56 -39.31 37.51 25.88
C LYS A 56 -40.01 36.55 26.85
N VAL A 57 -40.88 35.70 26.34
CA VAL A 57 -41.52 34.63 27.11
C VAL A 57 -40.45 33.66 27.63
N ALA A 58 -40.33 33.53 28.95
CA ALA A 58 -39.40 32.59 29.58
C ALA A 58 -39.90 31.16 29.34
N GLY A 59 -39.03 30.27 28.82
CA GLY A 59 -39.35 28.86 28.66
C GLY A 59 -39.09 28.32 27.25
N ARG A 60 -39.82 27.22 26.90
CA ARG A 60 -39.73 26.61 25.57
C ARG A 60 -40.41 27.48 24.52
N HIS A 61 -39.82 27.58 23.31
CA HIS A 61 -40.45 28.29 22.21
C HIS A 61 -41.91 27.84 21.99
N PRO A 62 -42.87 28.75 21.72
CA PRO A 62 -44.27 28.39 21.49
C PRO A 62 -44.52 27.29 20.49
N PHE A 63 -43.72 27.25 19.39
CA PHE A 63 -43.73 26.18 18.42
C PHE A 63 -43.36 24.79 19.03
N ASP A 64 -42.39 24.73 19.92
CA ASP A 64 -41.94 23.47 20.55
C ASP A 64 -42.97 22.91 21.52
N ILE A 65 -43.83 23.75 22.03
CA ILE A 65 -45.00 23.36 22.84
C ILE A 65 -46.14 22.92 21.93
N TRP A 66 -46.36 23.63 20.83
CA TRP A 66 -47.41 23.35 19.85
C TRP A 66 -47.20 22.10 19.01
N LYS A 67 -45.98 21.75 18.64
CA LYS A 67 -45.68 20.57 17.81
C LYS A 67 -46.08 19.29 18.54
N PRO A 68 -46.54 18.23 17.82
CA PRO A 68 -46.81 16.93 18.42
C PRO A 68 -45.55 16.32 19.01
N ALA A 69 -45.63 15.64 20.16
CA ALA A 69 -44.50 15.00 20.86
C ALA A 69 -43.82 13.92 20.02
N LYS A 70 -44.61 13.22 19.18
CA LYS A 70 -44.14 12.22 18.19
C LYS A 70 -44.86 12.44 16.86
N SER A 71 -44.18 12.16 15.74
CA SER A 71 -44.84 12.13 14.43
C SER A 71 -45.98 11.10 14.45
N ILE A 72 -47.15 11.50 14.03
CA ILE A 72 -48.33 10.62 14.02
C ILE A 72 -48.25 9.70 12.82
N ILE A 73 -48.19 8.40 13.06
CA ILE A 73 -48.21 7.35 12.04
C ILE A 73 -49.50 7.51 11.22
N GLY A 74 -49.39 7.58 9.88
CA GLY A 74 -50.59 7.78 8.99
C GLY A 74 -50.89 9.25 8.65
N ALA A 75 -50.28 10.25 9.29
CA ALA A 75 -50.47 11.67 8.91
C ALA A 75 -50.09 11.93 7.43
N GLN A 76 -49.06 11.28 6.94
CA GLN A 76 -48.61 11.39 5.52
C GLN A 76 -49.63 10.80 4.52
N ALA A 77 -50.37 9.76 4.88
CA ALA A 77 -51.41 9.19 4.03
C ALA A 77 -52.59 10.15 3.81
N GLN A 78 -52.78 11.11 4.75
CA GLN A 78 -53.81 12.14 4.69
C GLN A 78 -53.33 13.45 4.07
N ALA A 79 -52.08 13.56 3.68
CA ALA A 79 -51.42 14.76 3.12
C ALA A 79 -51.72 14.97 1.63
N THR A 80 -53.01 14.85 1.21
CA THR A 80 -53.41 15.21 -0.16
C THR A 80 -53.30 16.73 -0.36
N ALA A 81 -53.02 17.16 -1.60
CA ALA A 81 -52.85 18.61 -1.91
C ALA A 81 -54.10 19.43 -1.51
N ALA A 82 -55.32 18.87 -1.62
CA ALA A 82 -56.55 19.53 -1.22
C ALA A 82 -56.63 19.70 0.32
N ASN A 83 -56.29 18.64 1.06
CA ASN A 83 -56.27 18.64 2.52
C ASN A 83 -55.22 19.60 3.08
N VAL A 84 -53.97 19.58 2.53
CA VAL A 84 -52.93 20.51 2.90
C VAL A 84 -53.36 21.97 2.71
N LYS A 85 -53.98 22.34 1.57
CA LYS A 85 -54.52 23.67 1.34
C LYS A 85 -55.59 24.07 2.36
N ALA A 86 -56.46 23.16 2.74
CA ALA A 86 -57.46 23.39 3.79
C ALA A 86 -56.83 23.64 5.16
N ILE A 87 -55.84 22.84 5.51
CA ILE A 87 -55.07 22.97 6.76
C ILE A 87 -54.32 24.34 6.80
N ILE A 88 -53.69 24.74 5.69
CA ILE A 88 -52.99 26.04 5.60
C ILE A 88 -53.97 27.20 5.78
N ARG A 89 -55.17 27.17 5.17
CA ARG A 89 -56.23 28.19 5.37
C ARG A 89 -56.64 28.26 6.84
N LYS A 90 -56.92 27.13 7.47
CA LYS A 90 -57.27 27.03 8.92
C LYS A 90 -56.13 27.55 9.79
N ALA A 91 -54.88 27.17 9.52
CA ALA A 91 -53.69 27.63 10.24
C ALA A 91 -53.47 29.16 10.10
N THR A 92 -53.78 29.73 8.92
CA THR A 92 -53.65 31.18 8.68
C THR A 92 -54.60 31.97 9.54
N LEU A 93 -55.75 31.43 9.87
CA LEU A 93 -56.74 32.04 10.79
C LEU A 93 -56.30 31.84 12.26
N ASN A 94 -56.04 30.59 12.66
CA ASN A 94 -55.55 30.27 14.01
C ASN A 94 -54.79 28.93 14.01
N VAL A 95 -53.47 29.00 14.15
CA VAL A 95 -52.58 27.81 14.12
C VAL A 95 -52.81 26.90 15.34
N HIS A 96 -53.24 27.48 16.46
CA HIS A 96 -53.50 26.76 17.72
C HIS A 96 -54.80 25.93 17.66
N SER A 97 -55.73 26.21 16.74
CA SER A 97 -56.95 25.40 16.55
C SER A 97 -56.74 24.09 15.80
N LEU A 98 -55.56 23.83 15.26
CA LEU A 98 -55.26 22.61 14.54
C LEU A 98 -55.19 21.35 15.42
N ALA A 99 -55.82 20.28 15.01
CA ALA A 99 -55.68 18.98 15.62
C ALA A 99 -54.26 18.42 15.48
N ALA A 100 -53.87 17.49 16.35
CA ALA A 100 -52.49 16.94 16.37
C ALA A 100 -52.09 16.29 15.02
N VAL A 101 -53.00 15.65 14.29
CA VAL A 101 -52.78 15.11 12.94
C VAL A 101 -52.55 16.23 11.92
N GLU A 102 -53.39 17.28 11.96
CA GLU A 102 -53.28 18.48 11.08
C GLU A 102 -51.91 19.20 11.28
N ARG A 103 -51.45 19.31 12.56
CA ARG A 103 -50.12 19.85 12.90
C ARG A 103 -48.99 19.02 12.30
N SER A 104 -49.09 17.70 12.38
CA SER A 104 -48.11 16.77 11.79
C SER A 104 -48.05 16.92 10.27
N ILE A 105 -49.20 17.02 9.59
CA ILE A 105 -49.32 17.21 8.14
C ILE A 105 -48.69 18.55 7.74
N LEU A 106 -48.99 19.64 8.47
CA LEU A 106 -48.47 20.99 8.17
C LEU A 106 -46.96 21.06 8.35
N ILE A 107 -46.41 20.49 9.41
CA ILE A 107 -44.96 20.39 9.63
C ILE A 107 -44.31 19.55 8.53
N GLY A 108 -44.91 18.40 8.16
CA GLY A 108 -44.44 17.56 7.09
C GLY A 108 -44.43 18.27 5.73
N HIS A 109 -45.43 19.11 5.47
CA HIS A 109 -45.49 19.92 4.27
C HIS A 109 -44.37 20.99 4.22
N TRP A 110 -44.13 21.72 5.29
CA TRP A 110 -43.04 22.68 5.38
C TRP A 110 -41.66 22.02 5.20
N LEU A 111 -41.47 20.89 5.82
CA LEU A 111 -40.23 20.11 5.63
C LEU A 111 -40.06 19.60 4.20
N ALA A 112 -41.14 19.22 3.53
CA ALA A 112 -41.12 18.81 2.12
C ALA A 112 -40.78 19.98 1.20
N GLU A 113 -41.38 21.19 1.44
CA GLU A 113 -41.00 22.39 0.68
C GLU A 113 -39.56 22.80 0.89
N ILE A 114 -39.05 22.78 2.14
CA ILE A 114 -37.63 23.05 2.43
C ILE A 114 -36.71 22.07 1.70
N ARG A 115 -37.09 20.79 1.65
CA ARG A 115 -36.33 19.77 0.91
C ARG A 115 -36.32 20.04 -0.59
N ILE A 116 -37.48 20.41 -1.17
CA ILE A 116 -37.57 20.75 -2.60
C ILE A 116 -36.70 21.96 -2.92
N ASP A 117 -36.80 23.02 -2.12
CA ASP A 117 -35.98 24.23 -2.30
C ASP A 117 -34.48 23.88 -2.15
N ALA A 118 -34.08 23.12 -1.13
CA ALA A 118 -32.70 22.71 -0.90
C ALA A 118 -32.18 21.74 -1.97
N MET A 119 -33.01 20.86 -2.52
CA MET A 119 -32.65 20.00 -3.65
C MET A 119 -32.42 20.81 -4.93
N ALA A 120 -33.24 21.86 -5.18
CA ALA A 120 -33.02 22.73 -6.31
C ALA A 120 -31.71 23.55 -6.18
N GLU A 121 -31.43 24.06 -4.97
CA GLU A 121 -30.13 24.75 -4.68
C GLU A 121 -28.95 23.78 -4.83
N LEU A 122 -29.10 22.52 -4.38
CA LEU A 122 -28.07 21.49 -4.52
C LEU A 122 -27.79 21.17 -5.98
N SER A 123 -28.84 20.98 -6.80
CA SER A 123 -28.70 20.76 -8.24
C SER A 123 -27.95 21.91 -8.90
N GLN A 124 -28.33 23.15 -8.58
CA GLN A 124 -27.66 24.34 -9.15
C GLN A 124 -26.18 24.43 -8.72
N ALA A 125 -25.86 24.07 -7.48
CA ALA A 125 -24.48 24.04 -6.99
C ALA A 125 -23.65 22.96 -7.71
N VAL A 126 -24.22 21.78 -7.97
CA VAL A 126 -23.60 20.71 -8.75
C VAL A 126 -23.34 21.17 -10.18
N ASP A 127 -24.35 21.72 -10.86
CA ASP A 127 -24.22 22.21 -12.24
C ASP A 127 -23.12 23.28 -12.35
N SER A 128 -23.07 24.25 -11.40
CA SER A 128 -22.03 25.26 -11.37
C SER A 128 -20.63 24.70 -11.10
N ALA A 129 -20.52 23.69 -10.27
CA ALA A 129 -19.27 23.00 -10.03
C ALA A 129 -18.81 22.24 -11.27
N ASP A 130 -19.72 21.55 -11.97
CA ASP A 130 -19.44 20.83 -13.21
C ASP A 130 -18.97 21.76 -14.32
N GLU A 131 -19.58 22.94 -14.48
CA GLU A 131 -19.11 23.97 -15.44
C GLU A 131 -17.67 24.42 -15.11
N CYS A 132 -17.38 24.60 -13.82
CA CYS A 132 -16.03 24.97 -13.37
C CYS A 132 -15.02 23.85 -13.64
N TYR A 133 -15.38 22.59 -13.39
CA TYR A 133 -14.56 21.40 -13.73
C TYR A 133 -14.32 21.28 -15.24
N GLN A 134 -15.35 21.45 -16.05
CA GLN A 134 -15.21 21.42 -17.52
C GLN A 134 -14.27 22.53 -18.01
N SER A 135 -14.36 23.72 -17.43
CA SER A 135 -13.47 24.83 -17.76
C SER A 135 -12.01 24.56 -17.33
N LEU A 136 -11.82 23.93 -16.19
CA LEU A 136 -10.50 23.51 -15.70
C LEU A 136 -9.90 22.41 -16.60
N ASN A 137 -10.71 21.41 -16.96
CA ASN A 137 -10.30 20.34 -17.86
C ASN A 137 -9.86 20.87 -19.22
N LYS A 138 -10.55 21.86 -19.79
CA LYS A 138 -10.12 22.51 -21.05
C LYS A 138 -8.74 23.14 -20.95
N VAL A 139 -8.38 23.71 -19.79
CA VAL A 139 -7.03 24.27 -19.57
C VAL A 139 -5.98 23.17 -19.48
N HIS A 140 -6.30 22.07 -18.79
CA HIS A 140 -5.42 20.91 -18.73
C HIS A 140 -5.26 20.24 -20.11
N ASP A 141 -6.36 20.03 -20.82
CA ASP A 141 -6.35 19.47 -22.17
C ASP A 141 -5.49 20.31 -23.13
N GLU A 142 -5.52 21.63 -23.04
CA GLU A 142 -4.67 22.51 -23.86
C GLU A 142 -3.19 22.41 -23.45
N ALA A 143 -2.89 22.29 -22.16
CA ALA A 143 -1.52 22.04 -21.70
C ALA A 143 -1.00 20.69 -22.19
N ASP A 144 -1.80 19.63 -22.04
CA ASP A 144 -1.48 18.29 -22.54
C ASP A 144 -1.28 18.29 -24.06
N ARG A 145 -2.16 18.96 -24.80
CA ARG A 145 -2.04 19.11 -26.26
C ARG A 145 -0.72 19.76 -26.68
N ARG A 146 -0.27 20.80 -25.97
CA ARG A 146 1.01 21.47 -26.27
C ARG A 146 2.19 20.56 -26.03
N VAL A 147 2.18 19.78 -24.94
CA VAL A 147 3.23 18.79 -24.65
C VAL A 147 3.24 17.69 -25.71
N LEU A 148 2.07 17.12 -26.00
CA LEU A 148 1.95 16.05 -26.99
C LEU A 148 2.28 16.55 -28.41
N ALA A 149 1.98 17.78 -28.75
CA ALA A 149 2.34 18.37 -30.02
C ALA A 149 3.86 18.54 -30.23
N GLY A 150 4.63 18.56 -29.14
CA GLY A 150 6.09 18.59 -29.18
C GLY A 150 6.75 17.20 -29.22
N ALA A 151 5.99 16.13 -29.03
CA ALA A 151 6.51 14.76 -28.99
C ALA A 151 6.60 14.14 -30.39
N ASP A 152 7.71 13.45 -30.69
CA ASP A 152 7.88 12.69 -31.94
C ASP A 152 7.10 11.37 -31.91
N VAL A 153 6.95 10.76 -30.74
CA VAL A 153 6.24 9.49 -30.52
C VAL A 153 5.34 9.63 -29.29
N ILE A 154 4.08 9.22 -29.44
CA ILE A 154 3.10 9.20 -28.36
C ILE A 154 2.65 7.77 -28.13
N GLY A 155 2.91 7.24 -26.94
CA GLY A 155 2.40 5.95 -26.50
C GLY A 155 1.13 6.11 -25.67
N VAL A 156 0.09 5.36 -26.03
CA VAL A 156 -1.19 5.41 -25.33
C VAL A 156 -1.87 4.04 -25.38
N THR A 157 -2.53 3.64 -24.31
CA THR A 157 -3.38 2.44 -24.30
C THR A 157 -4.71 2.71 -25.02
N THR A 158 -5.42 1.66 -25.44
CA THR A 158 -6.76 1.80 -26.06
C THR A 158 -7.74 2.56 -25.14
N THR A 159 -7.71 2.25 -23.84
CA THR A 159 -8.51 2.95 -22.82
C THR A 159 -8.03 4.40 -22.64
N GLY A 160 -6.73 4.63 -22.61
CA GLY A 160 -6.12 5.96 -22.53
C GLY A 160 -6.52 6.83 -23.72
N LEU A 161 -6.48 6.26 -24.94
CA LEU A 161 -6.91 6.92 -26.16
C LEU A 161 -8.39 7.33 -26.08
N ALA A 162 -9.27 6.42 -25.70
CA ALA A 162 -10.69 6.70 -25.55
C ALA A 162 -10.97 7.85 -24.57
N LYS A 163 -10.23 7.91 -23.43
CA LYS A 163 -10.34 8.99 -22.45
C LYS A 163 -9.78 10.34 -22.93
N ARG A 164 -8.83 10.35 -23.86
CA ARG A 164 -8.08 11.53 -24.31
C ARG A 164 -8.31 11.86 -25.78
N ILE A 165 -9.32 11.28 -26.41
CA ILE A 165 -9.61 11.46 -27.83
C ILE A 165 -9.80 12.93 -28.19
N SER A 166 -10.42 13.75 -27.31
CA SER A 166 -10.61 15.18 -27.46
C SER A 166 -9.29 15.95 -27.60
N VAL A 167 -8.22 15.49 -26.94
CA VAL A 167 -6.89 16.09 -27.02
C VAL A 167 -6.14 15.55 -28.22
N LEU A 168 -6.13 14.24 -28.41
CA LEU A 168 -5.35 13.55 -29.43
C LEU A 168 -5.81 13.88 -30.86
N GLN A 169 -7.11 14.12 -31.09
CA GLN A 169 -7.61 14.53 -32.42
C GLN A 169 -7.08 15.90 -32.88
N HIS A 170 -6.52 16.71 -31.97
CA HIS A 170 -5.91 18.00 -32.28
C HIS A 170 -4.37 17.93 -32.34
N VAL A 171 -3.80 16.75 -32.22
CA VAL A 171 -2.37 16.48 -32.40
C VAL A 171 -2.16 15.93 -33.81
N SER A 172 -1.20 16.48 -34.56
CA SER A 172 -0.97 16.13 -35.98
C SER A 172 -0.20 14.81 -36.12
N SER A 173 -0.71 13.74 -35.53
CA SER A 173 -0.12 12.40 -35.70
C SER A 173 -0.47 11.86 -37.09
N LYS A 174 0.53 11.36 -37.82
CA LYS A 174 0.38 10.87 -39.22
C LYS A 174 0.34 9.35 -39.31
N VAL A 175 1.04 8.67 -38.41
CA VAL A 175 1.19 7.22 -38.39
C VAL A 175 0.68 6.67 -37.06
N ILE A 176 -0.15 5.64 -37.11
CA ILE A 176 -0.55 4.84 -35.97
C ILE A 176 0.06 3.44 -36.06
N ILE A 177 0.68 3.01 -34.99
CA ILE A 177 1.17 1.64 -34.83
C ILE A 177 0.39 1.02 -33.69
N CYS A 178 -0.31 -0.07 -33.97
CA CYS A 178 -1.05 -0.84 -32.94
C CYS A 178 -0.30 -2.14 -32.68
N GLU A 179 0.21 -2.31 -31.47
CA GLU A 179 0.79 -3.57 -30.98
C GLU A 179 -0.29 -4.46 -30.39
N GLU A 180 -0.07 -5.78 -30.46
CA GLU A 180 -1.06 -6.81 -30.04
C GLU A 180 -2.44 -6.56 -30.67
N ALA A 181 -2.43 -6.18 -31.96
CA ALA A 181 -3.66 -5.82 -32.70
C ALA A 181 -4.68 -6.97 -32.79
N GLY A 182 -4.23 -8.21 -32.58
CA GLY A 182 -5.09 -9.39 -32.43
C GLY A 182 -6.05 -9.33 -31.25
N GLU A 183 -5.65 -8.66 -30.17
CA GLU A 183 -6.45 -8.50 -28.94
C GLU A 183 -7.32 -7.24 -28.92
N VAL A 184 -7.15 -6.34 -29.89
CA VAL A 184 -7.89 -5.08 -29.93
C VAL A 184 -9.24 -5.28 -30.61
N MET A 185 -10.33 -4.99 -29.89
CA MET A 185 -11.66 -4.99 -30.48
C MET A 185 -11.73 -4.02 -31.67
N GLU A 186 -12.40 -4.42 -32.73
CA GLU A 186 -12.52 -3.57 -33.94
C GLU A 186 -13.05 -2.15 -33.66
N PRO A 187 -14.07 -1.93 -32.80
CA PRO A 187 -14.51 -0.57 -32.45
C PRO A 187 -13.43 0.27 -31.78
N HIS A 188 -12.54 -0.33 -30.98
CA HIS A 188 -11.44 0.39 -30.37
C HIS A 188 -10.40 0.80 -31.40
N MET A 189 -10.08 -0.08 -32.35
CA MET A 189 -9.18 0.25 -33.45
C MET A 189 -9.75 1.35 -34.35
N LEU A 190 -11.04 1.29 -34.67
CA LEU A 190 -11.72 2.32 -35.46
C LEU A 190 -11.70 3.69 -34.76
N SER A 191 -11.88 3.71 -33.44
CA SER A 191 -11.80 4.97 -32.67
C SER A 191 -10.39 5.56 -32.65
N ALA A 192 -9.37 4.75 -32.90
CA ALA A 192 -7.97 5.20 -32.97
C ALA A 192 -7.59 5.83 -34.32
N LEU A 193 -8.38 5.60 -35.36
CA LEU A 193 -8.17 6.21 -36.67
C LEU A 193 -8.63 7.68 -36.67
N LEU A 194 -7.82 8.53 -36.05
CA LEU A 194 -8.07 9.97 -35.98
C LEU A 194 -7.96 10.62 -37.38
N PRO A 195 -8.59 11.80 -37.61
CA PRO A 195 -8.64 12.44 -38.92
C PRO A 195 -7.29 12.78 -39.53
N THR A 196 -6.24 12.89 -38.75
CA THR A 196 -4.87 13.21 -39.15
C THR A 196 -4.05 12.00 -39.55
N ILE A 197 -4.53 10.79 -39.30
CA ILE A 197 -3.80 9.53 -39.56
C ILE A 197 -3.82 9.24 -41.06
N GLU A 198 -2.64 9.12 -41.66
CA GLU A 198 -2.42 8.80 -43.05
C GLU A 198 -1.97 7.35 -43.25
N HIS A 199 -1.35 6.77 -42.21
CA HIS A 199 -0.78 5.42 -42.30
C HIS A 199 -1.07 4.62 -41.02
N CYS A 200 -1.58 3.39 -41.16
CA CYS A 200 -1.91 2.49 -40.08
C CYS A 200 -1.12 1.19 -40.21
N ILE A 201 -0.35 0.86 -39.15
CA ILE A 201 0.42 -0.38 -39.03
C ILE A 201 -0.15 -1.17 -37.87
N GLN A 202 -0.59 -2.39 -38.14
CA GLN A 202 -1.07 -3.32 -37.12
C GLN A 202 -0.06 -4.44 -36.95
N ILE A 203 0.42 -4.63 -35.71
CA ILE A 203 1.35 -5.69 -35.32
C ILE A 203 0.60 -6.61 -34.38
N GLY A 204 0.52 -7.88 -34.70
CA GLY A 204 -0.24 -8.83 -33.89
C GLY A 204 -0.19 -10.25 -34.45
N ASP A 205 -0.94 -11.11 -33.78
CA ASP A 205 -1.05 -12.50 -34.11
C ASP A 205 -2.48 -12.99 -33.86
N HIS A 206 -3.22 -13.34 -34.89
CA HIS A 206 -4.61 -13.80 -34.78
C HIS A 206 -4.73 -15.23 -34.24
N GLU A 207 -3.63 -15.99 -34.23
CA GLU A 207 -3.55 -17.31 -33.59
C GLU A 207 -3.24 -17.24 -32.09
N GLN A 208 -2.97 -16.02 -31.54
CA GLN A 208 -2.90 -15.78 -30.09
C GLN A 208 -4.24 -15.28 -29.55
N LEU A 209 -4.28 -14.66 -28.36
CA LEU A 209 -5.57 -14.31 -27.74
C LEU A 209 -6.38 -13.35 -28.60
N ARG A 210 -7.69 -13.57 -28.58
CA ARG A 210 -8.67 -12.67 -29.15
C ARG A 210 -9.09 -11.58 -28.17
N PRO A 211 -9.77 -10.51 -28.65
CA PRO A 211 -10.31 -9.48 -27.78
C PRO A 211 -11.17 -10.08 -26.66
N THR A 212 -10.94 -9.62 -25.43
CA THR A 212 -11.66 -10.07 -24.25
C THR A 212 -13.07 -9.49 -24.21
N ILE A 213 -14.09 -10.34 -24.04
CA ILE A 213 -15.49 -9.94 -23.87
C ILE A 213 -16.02 -10.44 -22.53
N ASN A 214 -16.82 -9.60 -21.83
CA ASN A 214 -17.32 -9.95 -20.50
C ASN A 214 -18.35 -11.10 -20.51
N ASN A 215 -19.12 -11.23 -21.58
CA ASN A 215 -20.09 -12.32 -21.75
C ASN A 215 -19.59 -13.31 -22.79
N PHE A 216 -18.56 -14.06 -22.45
CA PHE A 216 -17.95 -15.05 -23.34
C PHE A 216 -18.91 -16.17 -23.75
N GLN A 217 -19.84 -16.57 -22.85
CA GLN A 217 -20.74 -17.70 -23.11
C GLN A 217 -21.72 -17.44 -24.26
N ASP A 218 -22.21 -16.19 -24.37
CA ASP A 218 -23.23 -15.84 -25.37
C ASP A 218 -22.67 -15.09 -26.56
N LEU A 219 -21.57 -14.33 -26.40
CA LEU A 219 -21.09 -13.38 -27.37
C LEU A 219 -19.76 -13.77 -28.03
N SER A 220 -19.07 -14.83 -27.58
CA SER A 220 -17.84 -15.30 -28.24
C SER A 220 -18.15 -16.00 -29.56
N LEU A 221 -17.21 -15.98 -30.50
CA LEU A 221 -17.26 -16.70 -31.77
C LEU A 221 -17.53 -18.20 -31.61
N GLU A 222 -17.28 -18.77 -30.44
CA GLU A 222 -17.56 -20.17 -30.11
C GLU A 222 -19.03 -20.44 -29.83
N SER A 223 -19.81 -19.40 -29.54
CA SER A 223 -21.25 -19.51 -29.34
C SER A 223 -22.04 -19.28 -30.65
N LYS A 224 -23.19 -19.89 -30.77
CA LYS A 224 -24.04 -19.68 -31.97
C LYS A 224 -24.47 -18.23 -32.14
N GLN A 225 -24.75 -17.52 -31.04
CA GLN A 225 -25.12 -16.10 -31.09
C GLN A 225 -23.90 -15.20 -31.34
N GLY A 226 -22.77 -15.47 -30.69
CA GLY A 226 -21.56 -14.70 -30.86
C GLY A 226 -20.99 -14.80 -32.27
N ALA A 227 -21.10 -15.95 -32.93
CA ALA A 227 -20.73 -16.13 -34.33
C ALA A 227 -21.48 -15.18 -35.29
N LEU A 228 -22.70 -14.74 -34.94
CA LEU A 228 -23.45 -13.76 -35.71
C LEU A 228 -22.91 -12.33 -35.56
N HIS A 229 -22.39 -12.00 -34.38
CA HIS A 229 -21.95 -10.66 -34.06
C HIS A 229 -20.44 -10.47 -34.19
N SER A 230 -19.67 -11.55 -34.05
CA SER A 230 -18.19 -11.57 -34.20
C SER A 230 -17.47 -10.50 -33.37
N LEU A 231 -17.92 -10.26 -32.13
CA LEU A 231 -17.41 -9.17 -31.27
C LEU A 231 -15.97 -9.40 -30.81
N ASP A 232 -15.57 -10.67 -30.65
CA ASP A 232 -14.22 -11.08 -30.29
C ASP A 232 -13.33 -11.37 -31.53
N LYS A 233 -13.76 -10.91 -32.71
CA LYS A 233 -12.92 -10.86 -33.91
C LYS A 233 -12.30 -9.48 -34.03
N SER A 234 -10.96 -9.40 -33.98
CA SER A 234 -10.25 -8.14 -34.13
C SER A 234 -10.27 -7.65 -35.59
N GLN A 235 -10.07 -6.36 -35.80
CA GLN A 235 -9.87 -5.82 -37.12
C GLN A 235 -8.64 -6.47 -37.79
N PHE A 236 -7.59 -6.72 -37.03
CA PHE A 236 -6.39 -7.40 -37.47
C PHE A 236 -6.69 -8.79 -38.06
N GLU A 237 -7.42 -9.63 -37.30
CA GLU A 237 -7.85 -10.96 -37.77
C GLU A 237 -8.70 -10.86 -39.03
N ARG A 238 -9.67 -9.95 -39.04
CA ARG A 238 -10.58 -9.76 -40.17
C ARG A 238 -9.85 -9.36 -41.45
N LEU A 239 -8.84 -8.47 -41.34
CA LEU A 239 -8.10 -7.98 -42.49
C LEU A 239 -6.99 -8.91 -42.96
N SER A 240 -6.32 -9.61 -42.03
CA SER A 240 -5.20 -10.54 -42.34
C SER A 240 -5.68 -11.89 -42.89
N VAL A 241 -6.76 -12.44 -42.33
CA VAL A 241 -7.37 -13.70 -42.83
C VAL A 241 -8.24 -13.45 -44.07
N GLY A 242 -8.85 -12.25 -44.13
CA GLY A 242 -9.72 -11.84 -45.23
C GLY A 242 -11.17 -12.21 -45.07
N GLU A 243 -11.99 -11.63 -45.94
CA GLU A 243 -13.44 -11.89 -46.04
C GLU A 243 -13.80 -12.23 -47.49
N ARG A 244 -14.82 -13.09 -47.68
CA ARG A 244 -15.28 -13.43 -48.99
C ARG A 244 -15.66 -12.20 -49.80
N GLY A 245 -15.08 -12.05 -50.99
CA GLY A 245 -15.39 -10.96 -51.91
C GLY A 245 -14.68 -9.64 -51.62
N ARG A 246 -13.76 -9.59 -50.63
CA ARG A 246 -12.90 -8.43 -50.39
C ARG A 246 -11.43 -8.75 -50.66
N PRO A 247 -10.63 -7.75 -51.14
CA PRO A 247 -9.21 -7.94 -51.28
C PRO A 247 -8.52 -8.15 -49.95
N LEU A 248 -7.52 -9.03 -49.90
CA LEU A 248 -6.66 -9.23 -48.75
C LEU A 248 -5.78 -8.00 -48.52
N MET A 249 -5.61 -7.62 -47.29
CA MET A 249 -4.62 -6.61 -46.95
C MET A 249 -3.18 -7.19 -47.04
N PRO A 250 -2.19 -6.35 -47.36
CA PRO A 250 -0.78 -6.81 -47.35
C PRO A 250 -0.39 -7.25 -45.95
N VAL A 251 0.06 -8.50 -45.79
CA VAL A 251 0.52 -9.09 -44.53
C VAL A 251 1.98 -9.49 -44.69
N ALA A 252 2.85 -8.98 -43.82
CA ALA A 252 4.22 -9.42 -43.66
C ALA A 252 4.32 -10.33 -42.45
N GLN A 253 4.62 -11.60 -42.62
CA GLN A 253 4.78 -12.56 -41.55
C GLN A 253 6.24 -12.66 -41.14
N LEU A 254 6.51 -12.57 -39.84
CA LEU A 254 7.84 -12.82 -39.27
C LEU A 254 8.01 -14.34 -39.10
N GLU A 255 8.83 -14.96 -39.93
CA GLU A 255 9.01 -16.41 -39.93
C GLU A 255 10.17 -16.87 -39.03
N VAL A 256 11.06 -15.98 -38.57
CA VAL A 256 12.22 -16.33 -37.76
C VAL A 256 11.99 -15.97 -36.31
N GLN A 257 11.85 -16.98 -35.47
CA GLN A 257 11.72 -16.80 -34.02
C GLN A 257 13.11 -16.72 -33.34
N ARG A 258 13.21 -15.94 -32.24
CA ARG A 258 14.46 -15.70 -31.50
C ARG A 258 14.29 -15.90 -29.98
N ARG A 259 13.15 -16.44 -29.53
CA ARG A 259 12.80 -16.62 -28.11
C ARG A 259 13.06 -18.02 -27.63
N MET A 260 12.44 -19.00 -28.27
CA MET A 260 12.32 -20.36 -27.78
C MET A 260 13.46 -21.22 -28.27
N ARG A 261 13.94 -22.12 -27.44
CA ARG A 261 14.77 -23.22 -27.86
C ARG A 261 14.00 -24.15 -28.82
N PRO A 262 14.70 -24.91 -29.73
CA PRO A 262 14.03 -25.77 -30.70
C PRO A 262 13.07 -26.80 -30.13
N ASP A 263 13.33 -27.33 -28.91
CA ASP A 263 12.44 -28.31 -28.27
C ASP A 263 11.06 -27.71 -27.93
N VAL A 264 11.02 -26.43 -27.51
CA VAL A 264 9.81 -25.69 -27.23
C VAL A 264 9.14 -25.24 -28.54
N SER A 265 9.90 -24.62 -29.45
CA SER A 265 9.35 -24.06 -30.69
C SER A 265 8.73 -25.14 -31.60
N THR A 266 9.22 -26.38 -31.57
CA THR A 266 8.66 -27.52 -32.32
C THR A 266 7.18 -27.72 -31.97
N LEU A 267 6.76 -27.49 -30.72
CA LEU A 267 5.38 -27.70 -30.28
C LEU A 267 4.40 -26.78 -31.02
N ILE A 268 4.77 -25.53 -31.24
CA ILE A 268 3.92 -24.56 -31.96
C ILE A 268 4.18 -24.59 -33.47
N ARG A 269 5.37 -24.93 -33.94
CA ARG A 269 5.70 -25.07 -35.35
C ARG A 269 4.89 -26.18 -36.02
N GLU A 270 4.84 -27.35 -35.42
CA GLU A 270 4.10 -28.50 -35.95
C GLU A 270 2.58 -28.42 -35.75
N THR A 271 2.11 -27.47 -34.96
CA THR A 271 0.66 -27.32 -34.68
C THR A 271 0.04 -26.11 -35.35
N ILE A 272 0.70 -24.96 -35.34
CA ILE A 272 0.11 -23.66 -35.74
C ILE A 272 0.96 -22.95 -36.81
N TYR A 273 2.31 -22.92 -36.66
CA TYR A 273 3.18 -22.11 -37.50
C TYR A 273 4.17 -22.94 -38.33
N PRO A 274 3.72 -23.66 -39.35
CA PRO A 274 4.59 -24.61 -40.08
C PRO A 274 5.75 -23.94 -40.82
N LYS A 275 5.72 -22.62 -41.05
CA LYS A 275 6.79 -21.85 -41.66
C LYS A 275 7.79 -21.26 -40.66
N LEU A 276 7.59 -21.47 -39.34
CA LEU A 276 8.43 -20.88 -38.30
C LEU A 276 9.83 -21.50 -38.33
N ILE A 277 10.86 -20.66 -38.38
CA ILE A 277 12.27 -21.03 -38.42
C ILE A 277 12.95 -20.57 -37.12
N ASP A 278 13.75 -21.46 -36.54
CA ASP A 278 14.52 -21.14 -35.32
C ASP A 278 15.76 -20.35 -35.72
N HIS A 279 15.99 -19.21 -35.07
CA HIS A 279 17.25 -18.46 -35.26
C HIS A 279 18.42 -19.23 -34.63
N PRO A 280 19.65 -19.21 -35.23
CA PRO A 280 20.79 -19.93 -34.65
C PRO A 280 21.12 -19.63 -33.20
N SER A 281 20.84 -18.42 -32.69
CA SER A 281 21.01 -18.07 -31.29
C SER A 281 20.14 -18.89 -30.31
N THR A 282 19.02 -19.41 -30.76
CA THR A 282 18.12 -20.20 -29.92
C THR A 282 18.58 -21.66 -29.79
N ILE A 283 19.38 -22.14 -30.74
CA ILE A 283 19.99 -23.48 -30.72
C ILE A 283 21.07 -23.55 -29.62
N ALA A 284 21.75 -22.42 -29.40
CA ALA A 284 22.82 -22.30 -28.38
C ALA A 284 22.31 -22.04 -26.96
N LEU A 285 20.98 -22.02 -26.72
CA LEU A 285 20.44 -21.83 -25.39
C LEU A 285 20.82 -23.01 -24.46
N PRO A 286 21.22 -22.76 -23.20
CA PRO A 286 21.69 -23.79 -22.29
C PRO A 286 20.57 -24.77 -21.90
N ASP A 287 20.96 -25.99 -21.52
CA ASP A 287 20.03 -26.91 -20.90
C ASP A 287 19.64 -26.47 -19.50
N VAL A 288 18.44 -26.88 -19.06
CA VAL A 288 17.95 -26.52 -17.72
C VAL A 288 18.71 -27.34 -16.66
N VAL A 289 19.53 -26.63 -15.88
CA VAL A 289 20.29 -27.23 -14.79
C VAL A 289 19.36 -27.86 -13.75
N GLY A 290 19.68 -29.05 -13.31
CA GLY A 290 18.88 -29.83 -12.37
C GLY A 290 17.77 -30.69 -12.99
N MET A 291 17.56 -30.58 -14.31
CA MET A 291 16.53 -31.32 -15.04
C MET A 291 17.19 -32.15 -16.16
N ARG A 292 16.65 -33.34 -16.42
CA ARG A 292 17.14 -34.17 -17.55
C ARG A 292 16.52 -33.83 -18.90
N LYS A 293 15.33 -33.22 -18.86
CA LYS A 293 14.60 -32.77 -20.06
C LYS A 293 14.31 -31.30 -19.94
N ASN A 294 14.45 -30.57 -21.02
CA ASN A 294 14.14 -29.14 -21.06
C ASN A 294 12.63 -28.88 -21.22
N VAL A 295 11.93 -29.81 -21.89
CA VAL A 295 10.47 -29.81 -22.02
C VAL A 295 9.96 -31.15 -21.50
N PHE A 296 9.02 -31.09 -20.55
CA PHE A 296 8.49 -32.31 -19.97
C PHE A 296 7.03 -32.13 -19.54
N TRP A 297 6.20 -33.13 -19.81
CA TRP A 297 4.84 -33.23 -19.30
C TRP A 297 4.80 -34.26 -18.15
N LEU A 298 4.56 -33.80 -16.95
CA LEU A 298 4.30 -34.67 -15.81
C LEU A 298 2.82 -35.07 -15.82
N ASP A 299 2.58 -36.32 -16.18
CA ASP A 299 1.25 -36.91 -16.20
C ASP A 299 0.82 -37.40 -14.81
N HIS A 300 -0.41 -37.11 -14.42
CA HIS A 300 -0.99 -37.57 -13.14
C HIS A 300 -2.51 -37.80 -13.29
N ASP A 301 -3.09 -38.54 -12.37
CA ASP A 301 -4.51 -38.83 -12.30
C ASP A 301 -5.20 -38.25 -11.03
N HIS A 302 -4.51 -37.37 -10.29
CA HIS A 302 -5.09 -36.66 -9.16
C HIS A 302 -6.21 -35.73 -9.64
N LEU A 303 -7.43 -35.95 -9.13
CA LEU A 303 -8.59 -35.19 -9.54
C LEU A 303 -8.52 -33.73 -9.07
N GLU A 304 -9.12 -32.82 -9.85
CA GLU A 304 -9.35 -31.42 -9.45
C GLU A 304 -10.20 -31.34 -8.18
N ASP A 305 -10.02 -30.32 -7.38
CA ASP A 305 -10.74 -30.15 -6.13
C ASP A 305 -12.26 -30.06 -6.38
N GLU A 306 -13.03 -30.80 -5.59
CA GLU A 306 -14.48 -30.69 -5.63
C GLU A 306 -14.90 -29.28 -5.19
N LYS A 307 -16.01 -28.77 -5.78
CA LYS A 307 -16.54 -27.46 -5.39
C LYS A 307 -16.88 -27.50 -3.89
N GLU A 308 -16.11 -26.83 -3.07
CA GLU A 308 -16.50 -26.55 -1.70
C GLU A 308 -17.87 -25.87 -1.69
N SER A 309 -18.78 -26.50 -0.94
CA SER A 309 -20.21 -26.20 -0.90
C SER A 309 -20.58 -24.72 -0.82
N ALA A 310 -21.50 -24.33 -1.66
CA ALA A 310 -22.64 -23.38 -1.52
C ALA A 310 -22.46 -21.99 -0.84
N ILE A 311 -21.39 -21.68 -0.14
CA ILE A 311 -21.26 -20.41 0.62
C ILE A 311 -20.42 -19.37 -0.12
N HIS A 312 -19.51 -19.81 -0.99
CA HIS A 312 -18.77 -18.90 -1.87
C HIS A 312 -19.02 -19.31 -3.32
N HIS A 313 -19.56 -18.38 -4.11
CA HIS A 313 -19.80 -18.52 -5.55
C HIS A 313 -18.48 -18.58 -6.36
N SER A 314 -17.45 -19.26 -5.87
CA SER A 314 -16.21 -19.43 -6.61
C SER A 314 -16.45 -20.33 -7.82
N LYS A 315 -16.52 -19.73 -8.99
CA LYS A 315 -16.62 -20.44 -10.29
C LYS A 315 -15.27 -21.06 -10.69
N SER A 316 -14.20 -20.75 -9.98
CA SER A 316 -12.84 -21.09 -10.35
C SER A 316 -12.42 -22.47 -9.84
N ARG A 317 -11.57 -23.17 -10.60
CA ARG A 317 -11.10 -24.53 -10.33
C ARG A 317 -9.72 -24.50 -9.70
N SER A 318 -9.37 -25.56 -8.95
CA SER A 318 -8.05 -25.75 -8.33
C SER A 318 -7.71 -27.25 -8.24
N ASN A 319 -6.40 -27.52 -8.05
CA ASN A 319 -5.85 -28.85 -7.81
C ASN A 319 -4.69 -28.74 -6.81
N ASP A 320 -4.92 -29.16 -5.57
CA ASP A 320 -3.97 -28.99 -4.48
C ASP A 320 -2.70 -29.86 -4.65
N TRP A 321 -2.81 -31.00 -5.34
CA TRP A 321 -1.63 -31.82 -5.64
C TRP A 321 -0.69 -31.08 -6.61
N GLU A 322 -1.23 -30.50 -7.67
CA GLU A 322 -0.43 -29.70 -8.62
C GLU A 322 0.24 -28.50 -7.94
N ILE A 323 -0.45 -27.84 -6.99
CA ILE A 323 0.13 -26.71 -6.23
C ILE A 323 1.37 -27.16 -5.47
N ARG A 324 1.30 -28.29 -4.76
CA ARG A 324 2.45 -28.82 -4.00
C ARG A 324 3.58 -29.24 -4.95
N MET A 325 3.26 -29.85 -6.09
CA MET A 325 4.26 -30.25 -7.09
C MET A 325 4.97 -29.04 -7.70
N VAL A 326 4.22 -28.01 -8.09
CA VAL A 326 4.77 -26.73 -8.60
C VAL A 326 5.70 -26.10 -7.56
N HIS A 327 5.26 -26.03 -6.30
CA HIS A 327 6.05 -25.43 -5.22
C HIS A 327 7.40 -26.12 -5.03
N THR A 328 7.40 -27.45 -4.97
CA THR A 328 8.63 -28.24 -4.80
C THR A 328 9.54 -28.18 -6.03
N LEU A 329 8.97 -28.15 -7.25
CA LEU A 329 9.73 -28.01 -8.48
C LEU A 329 10.40 -26.63 -8.60
N VAL A 330 9.69 -25.54 -8.28
CA VAL A 330 10.27 -24.19 -8.24
C VAL A 330 11.44 -24.15 -7.25
N ARG A 331 11.25 -24.69 -6.04
CA ARG A 331 12.34 -24.78 -5.06
C ARG A 331 13.54 -25.56 -5.57
N HIS A 332 13.31 -26.68 -6.26
CA HIS A 332 14.39 -27.50 -6.82
C HIS A 332 15.20 -26.71 -7.85
N ILE A 333 14.54 -26.02 -8.80
CA ILE A 333 15.20 -25.26 -9.87
C ILE A 333 15.98 -24.07 -9.27
N ILE A 334 15.43 -23.35 -8.31
CA ILE A 334 16.12 -22.22 -7.67
C ILE A 334 17.34 -22.70 -6.87
N ARG A 335 17.27 -23.85 -6.22
CA ARG A 335 18.40 -24.46 -5.50
C ARG A 335 19.59 -24.83 -6.40
N GLN A 336 19.39 -24.90 -7.72
CA GLN A 336 20.52 -25.06 -8.63
C GLN A 336 21.41 -23.80 -8.69
N GLY A 337 20.89 -22.62 -8.30
CA GLY A 337 21.64 -21.37 -8.26
C GLY A 337 21.92 -20.73 -9.62
N THR A 338 21.43 -21.35 -10.71
CA THR A 338 21.62 -20.87 -12.08
C THR A 338 20.55 -19.86 -12.49
N TYR A 339 19.34 -20.00 -11.96
CA TYR A 339 18.19 -19.15 -12.29
C TYR A 339 17.76 -18.32 -11.11
N LEU A 340 17.51 -17.03 -11.37
CA LEU A 340 16.88 -16.12 -10.41
C LEU A 340 15.37 -16.38 -10.36
N SER A 341 14.71 -16.02 -9.27
CA SER A 341 13.25 -16.15 -9.13
C SER A 341 12.50 -15.41 -10.24
N SER A 342 13.00 -14.26 -10.70
CA SER A 342 12.42 -13.46 -11.78
C SER A 342 12.57 -14.09 -13.19
N GLU A 343 13.42 -15.07 -13.35
CA GLU A 343 13.62 -15.78 -14.62
C GLU A 343 12.71 -17.01 -14.74
N ILE A 344 11.94 -17.29 -13.70
CA ILE A 344 10.98 -18.40 -13.63
C ILE A 344 9.58 -17.81 -13.55
N ALA A 345 8.64 -18.36 -14.35
CA ALA A 345 7.24 -18.02 -14.25
C ALA A 345 6.38 -19.27 -14.01
N VAL A 346 5.38 -19.12 -13.16
CA VAL A 346 4.37 -20.15 -12.89
C VAL A 346 3.06 -19.70 -13.52
N LEU A 347 2.52 -20.53 -14.42
CA LEU A 347 1.29 -20.21 -15.14
C LEU A 347 0.17 -21.17 -14.81
N THR A 348 -1.04 -20.65 -14.77
CA THR A 348 -2.26 -21.46 -14.60
C THR A 348 -3.43 -20.83 -15.35
N PRO A 349 -4.43 -21.60 -15.83
CA PRO A 349 -5.59 -21.03 -16.51
C PRO A 349 -6.70 -20.52 -15.56
N TYR A 350 -6.57 -20.72 -14.23
CA TYR A 350 -7.67 -20.48 -13.28
C TYR A 350 -7.24 -19.58 -12.11
N THR A 351 -8.05 -18.59 -11.81
CA THR A 351 -7.85 -17.64 -10.70
C THR A 351 -7.86 -18.33 -9.32
N GLY A 352 -8.67 -19.37 -9.12
CA GLY A 352 -8.66 -20.15 -7.87
C GLY A 352 -7.32 -20.85 -7.65
N GLN A 353 -6.75 -21.45 -8.72
CA GLN A 353 -5.41 -22.04 -8.66
C GLN A 353 -4.34 -20.97 -8.42
N LEU A 354 -4.43 -19.84 -9.11
CA LEU A 354 -3.54 -18.69 -8.94
C LEU A 354 -3.46 -18.24 -7.48
N GLN A 355 -4.61 -18.08 -6.83
CA GLN A 355 -4.67 -17.67 -5.41
C GLN A 355 -4.01 -18.70 -4.49
N LYS A 356 -4.28 -19.98 -4.71
CA LYS A 356 -3.68 -21.06 -3.90
C LYS A 356 -2.16 -21.19 -4.16
N LEU A 357 -1.71 -21.07 -5.41
CA LEU A 357 -0.27 -21.03 -5.76
C LEU A 357 0.42 -19.86 -5.09
N ARG A 358 -0.18 -18.67 -5.15
CA ARG A 358 0.34 -17.49 -4.43
C ARG A 358 0.49 -17.75 -2.93
N ALA A 359 -0.53 -18.34 -2.31
CA ALA A 359 -0.50 -18.64 -0.88
C ALA A 359 0.58 -19.67 -0.52
N ALA A 360 0.78 -20.69 -1.35
CA ALA A 360 1.79 -21.72 -1.13
C ALA A 360 3.23 -21.20 -1.32
N LEU A 361 3.46 -20.43 -2.37
CA LEU A 361 4.80 -19.95 -2.75
C LEU A 361 5.29 -18.76 -1.90
N ARG A 362 4.37 -17.93 -1.36
CA ARG A 362 4.74 -16.73 -0.58
C ARG A 362 5.57 -16.98 0.68
N ASN A 363 5.60 -18.20 1.17
CA ASN A 363 6.40 -18.55 2.35
C ASN A 363 7.89 -18.60 2.03
N ASP A 364 8.23 -18.99 0.81
CA ASP A 364 9.62 -19.19 0.34
C ASP A 364 10.07 -18.07 -0.61
N PHE A 365 9.14 -17.43 -1.34
CA PHE A 365 9.43 -16.48 -2.42
C PHE A 365 8.61 -15.19 -2.29
N GLU A 366 9.18 -14.10 -2.76
CA GLU A 366 8.43 -12.88 -3.02
C GLU A 366 7.75 -13.01 -4.40
N ILE A 367 6.45 -12.76 -4.47
CA ILE A 367 5.63 -13.01 -5.65
C ILE A 367 5.16 -11.70 -6.24
N ILE A 368 5.25 -11.58 -7.57
CA ILE A 368 4.65 -10.51 -8.34
C ILE A 368 3.42 -11.04 -9.10
N LEU A 369 2.33 -10.28 -9.02
CA LEU A 369 1.14 -10.44 -9.84
C LEU A 369 1.00 -9.21 -10.74
N SER A 370 0.36 -9.38 -11.92
CA SER A 370 -0.07 -8.23 -12.71
C SER A 370 -1.30 -7.58 -12.07
N ASP A 371 -1.53 -6.30 -12.38
CA ASP A 371 -2.73 -5.59 -11.94
C ASP A 371 -4.00 -6.31 -12.44
N ARG A 372 -3.98 -6.85 -13.65
CA ARG A 372 -5.09 -7.63 -14.23
C ARG A 372 -5.38 -8.93 -13.46
N ASP A 373 -4.32 -9.66 -13.02
CA ASP A 373 -4.49 -10.85 -12.19
C ASP A 373 -5.07 -10.47 -10.82
N GLN A 374 -4.67 -9.32 -10.28
CA GLN A 374 -5.19 -8.81 -9.02
C GLN A 374 -6.66 -8.40 -9.14
N GLU A 375 -7.03 -7.67 -10.19
CA GLU A 375 -8.42 -7.33 -10.51
C GLU A 375 -9.29 -8.59 -10.74
N ALA A 376 -8.74 -9.60 -11.43
CA ALA A 376 -9.44 -10.87 -11.65
C ALA A 376 -9.72 -11.62 -10.34
N LEU A 377 -8.75 -11.63 -9.42
CA LEU A 377 -8.92 -12.21 -8.08
C LEU A 377 -10.00 -11.45 -7.27
N GLU A 378 -9.99 -10.12 -7.29
CA GLU A 378 -10.99 -9.28 -6.61
C GLU A 378 -12.39 -9.51 -7.18
N LYS A 379 -12.52 -9.59 -8.51
CA LYS A 379 -13.77 -9.85 -9.21
C LYS A 379 -14.37 -11.22 -8.87
N ASP A 380 -13.52 -12.22 -8.66
CA ASP A 380 -13.92 -13.55 -8.25
C ASP A 380 -14.17 -13.68 -6.73
N GLY A 381 -14.01 -12.59 -5.97
CA GLY A 381 -14.30 -12.51 -4.53
C GLY A 381 -13.14 -12.95 -3.63
N PHE A 382 -11.92 -13.10 -4.15
CA PHE A 382 -10.74 -13.38 -3.35
C PHE A 382 -10.19 -12.08 -2.74
N CYS A 383 -9.97 -12.08 -1.40
CA CYS A 383 -9.36 -10.93 -0.74
C CYS A 383 -7.89 -10.79 -1.14
N THR A 384 -7.55 -9.65 -1.74
CA THR A 384 -6.17 -9.31 -2.14
C THR A 384 -5.41 -8.57 -1.04
N THR A 385 -6.10 -8.14 0.02
CA THR A 385 -5.48 -7.41 1.14
C THR A 385 -4.71 -8.35 2.04
N ASP A 386 -3.42 -8.08 2.23
CA ASP A 386 -2.47 -8.79 3.11
C ASP A 386 -2.79 -8.68 4.63
N SER A 387 -4.04 -8.42 5.02
CA SER A 387 -4.46 -8.13 6.38
C SER A 387 -5.14 -9.29 7.13
N ALA A 388 -4.93 -10.54 6.72
CA ALA A 388 -5.27 -11.67 7.59
C ALA A 388 -4.07 -11.97 8.52
N PRO A 389 -4.19 -11.81 9.86
CA PRO A 389 -3.14 -12.25 10.76
C PRO A 389 -2.98 -13.77 10.64
N PRO A 390 -1.75 -14.31 10.56
CA PRO A 390 -1.56 -15.75 10.56
C PRO A 390 -2.15 -16.34 11.84
N ALA A 391 -2.94 -17.40 11.68
CA ALA A 391 -3.45 -18.18 12.80
C ALA A 391 -2.29 -18.51 13.74
N ARG A 392 -2.47 -18.16 15.02
CA ARG A 392 -1.49 -18.37 16.09
C ARG A 392 -1.18 -19.87 16.20
N VAL A 393 -0.10 -20.29 15.59
CA VAL A 393 0.66 -21.45 16.07
C VAL A 393 1.84 -20.85 16.83
N ALA A 394 1.78 -21.03 18.14
CA ALA A 394 2.82 -20.61 19.06
C ALA A 394 4.05 -21.52 18.84
N THR A 395 5.04 -21.01 18.15
CA THR A 395 6.44 -21.43 18.34
C THR A 395 7.32 -20.19 18.19
N GLN A 396 8.25 -20.13 19.11
CA GLN A 396 9.16 -19.05 19.43
C GLN A 396 10.07 -18.62 18.27
N ASP A 397 10.31 -17.31 18.26
CA ASP A 397 11.55 -16.66 17.82
C ASP A 397 11.87 -16.66 16.31
N HIS A 398 11.19 -15.75 15.59
CA HIS A 398 11.80 -15.17 14.40
C HIS A 398 11.64 -13.64 14.43
N ARG A 399 12.74 -12.97 14.75
CA ARG A 399 12.94 -11.53 14.55
C ARG A 399 12.56 -11.20 13.10
N ARG A 400 11.44 -10.48 12.90
CA ARG A 400 11.07 -9.92 11.60
C ARG A 400 12.22 -9.05 11.12
N LYS A 401 12.92 -9.50 10.09
CA LYS A 401 13.87 -8.65 9.35
C LYS A 401 13.07 -7.49 8.76
N PRO A 402 13.59 -6.25 8.82
CA PRO A 402 12.93 -5.12 8.18
C PRO A 402 12.81 -5.40 6.68
N LEU A 403 11.64 -5.08 6.09
CA LEU A 403 11.37 -5.13 4.65
C LEU A 403 12.44 -4.29 3.92
N LEU A 404 13.47 -4.95 3.43
CA LEU A 404 14.36 -4.38 2.42
C LEU A 404 13.55 -4.27 1.13
N LYS A 405 13.49 -3.07 0.55
CA LYS A 405 12.98 -2.86 -0.81
C LYS A 405 13.82 -3.68 -1.77
N LYS A 406 13.40 -4.90 -2.08
CA LYS A 406 14.00 -5.70 -3.14
C LYS A 406 13.54 -5.16 -4.49
N GLN A 407 14.41 -5.26 -5.49
CA GLN A 407 14.06 -4.87 -6.86
C GLN A 407 13.06 -5.88 -7.42
N LEU A 408 12.15 -5.43 -8.28
CA LEU A 408 11.20 -6.28 -9.03
C LEU A 408 11.87 -7.46 -9.74
N SER A 409 13.14 -7.30 -10.10
CA SER A 409 13.98 -8.34 -10.72
C SER A 409 14.30 -9.56 -9.84
N GLU A 410 13.91 -9.56 -8.57
CA GLU A 410 14.16 -10.68 -7.64
C GLU A 410 12.89 -11.46 -7.28
N MET A 411 11.73 -11.08 -7.84
CA MET A 411 10.44 -11.66 -7.51
C MET A 411 10.03 -12.76 -8.48
N LEU A 412 9.40 -13.82 -7.95
CA LEU A 412 8.82 -14.90 -8.74
C LEU A 412 7.51 -14.43 -9.41
N ARG A 413 7.41 -14.62 -10.73
CA ARG A 413 6.20 -14.30 -11.48
C ARG A 413 5.18 -15.44 -11.41
N VAL A 414 3.98 -15.16 -10.91
CA VAL A 414 2.84 -16.10 -10.93
C VAL A 414 1.68 -15.42 -11.64
N ALA A 415 1.14 -16.03 -12.70
CA ALA A 415 0.15 -15.39 -13.56
C ALA A 415 -0.88 -16.37 -14.13
N THR A 416 -2.01 -15.84 -14.59
CA THR A 416 -2.89 -16.58 -15.48
C THR A 416 -2.30 -16.60 -16.90
N VAL A 417 -2.66 -17.61 -17.71
CA VAL A 417 -2.19 -17.75 -19.08
C VAL A 417 -2.54 -16.51 -19.91
N ASP A 418 -3.77 -16.02 -19.75
CA ASP A 418 -4.29 -14.87 -20.50
C ASP A 418 -3.52 -13.57 -20.14
N ASN A 419 -3.14 -13.41 -18.86
CA ASN A 419 -2.41 -12.21 -18.39
C ASN A 419 -0.88 -12.30 -18.53
N PHE A 420 -0.37 -13.43 -19.02
CA PHE A 420 1.04 -13.60 -19.37
C PHE A 420 1.32 -13.45 -20.88
N GLN A 421 0.32 -13.02 -21.65
CA GLN A 421 0.54 -12.69 -23.06
C GLN A 421 1.50 -11.50 -23.17
N GLY A 422 2.39 -11.54 -24.20
CA GLY A 422 3.44 -10.55 -24.38
C GLY A 422 4.67 -10.78 -23.49
N GLU A 423 4.56 -11.44 -22.34
CA GLU A 423 5.67 -11.79 -21.45
C GLU A 423 6.40 -13.07 -21.89
N GLU A 424 7.59 -13.26 -21.36
CA GLU A 424 8.41 -14.47 -21.55
C GLU A 424 9.24 -14.74 -20.29
N ALA A 425 9.64 -15.99 -20.07
CA ALA A 425 10.56 -16.35 -19.00
C ALA A 425 11.53 -17.45 -19.47
N LYS A 426 12.69 -17.54 -18.81
CA LYS A 426 13.64 -18.63 -19.14
C LYS A 426 13.02 -19.97 -18.85
N ILE A 427 12.34 -20.12 -17.73
CA ILE A 427 11.65 -21.36 -17.35
C ILE A 427 10.18 -21.08 -17.09
N ILE A 428 9.32 -21.86 -17.71
CA ILE A 428 7.87 -21.84 -17.48
C ILE A 428 7.43 -23.15 -16.81
N ILE A 429 6.72 -23.03 -15.70
CA ILE A 429 6.06 -24.15 -15.02
C ILE A 429 4.55 -23.91 -15.13
N VAL A 430 3.82 -24.88 -15.67
CA VAL A 430 2.40 -24.77 -15.92
C VAL A 430 1.64 -25.76 -15.07
N SER A 431 0.71 -25.26 -14.25
CA SER A 431 -0.32 -26.05 -13.60
C SER A 431 -1.59 -26.02 -14.44
N LEU A 432 -1.92 -27.14 -15.07
CA LEU A 432 -3.06 -27.27 -15.98
C LEU A 432 -4.40 -27.42 -15.27
N VAL A 433 -4.41 -27.88 -14.04
CA VAL A 433 -5.51 -27.97 -13.08
C VAL A 433 -6.54 -29.04 -13.40
N ARG A 434 -6.99 -29.09 -14.66
CA ARG A 434 -8.13 -29.94 -15.05
C ARG A 434 -7.74 -31.42 -15.07
N SER A 435 -8.35 -32.14 -14.17
CA SER A 435 -8.28 -33.60 -14.09
C SER A 435 -9.65 -34.11 -13.64
N ASN A 436 -10.46 -34.60 -14.57
CA ASN A 436 -11.82 -35.01 -14.31
C ASN A 436 -12.28 -36.16 -15.22
N LYS A 437 -13.29 -36.91 -14.78
CA LYS A 437 -13.81 -38.07 -15.48
C LYS A 437 -14.50 -37.75 -16.81
N GLU A 438 -15.03 -36.52 -16.90
CA GLU A 438 -15.73 -36.03 -18.09
C GLU A 438 -14.77 -35.60 -19.21
N ARG A 439 -13.45 -35.65 -18.99
CA ARG A 439 -12.41 -35.16 -19.90
C ARG A 439 -12.65 -33.72 -20.37
N ASN A 440 -13.15 -32.89 -19.46
CA ASN A 440 -13.47 -31.50 -19.78
C ASN A 440 -12.26 -30.61 -19.47
N VAL A 441 -11.61 -30.12 -20.51
CA VAL A 441 -10.41 -29.26 -20.45
C VAL A 441 -10.71 -27.83 -19.99
N GLY A 442 -11.94 -27.34 -20.24
CA GLY A 442 -12.32 -25.98 -19.84
C GLY A 442 -11.67 -24.90 -20.71
N PHE A 443 -11.02 -23.92 -20.09
CA PHE A 443 -10.47 -22.75 -20.79
C PHE A 443 -9.36 -23.08 -21.81
N LEU A 444 -8.60 -24.13 -21.58
CA LEU A 444 -7.52 -24.56 -22.50
C LEU A 444 -7.98 -25.50 -23.62
N LYS A 445 -9.24 -25.40 -24.03
CA LYS A 445 -9.75 -26.09 -25.22
C LYS A 445 -9.48 -25.33 -26.53
N THR A 446 -9.24 -23.99 -26.46
CA THR A 446 -9.04 -23.12 -27.62
C THR A 446 -7.58 -23.10 -28.05
N SER A 447 -7.32 -23.21 -29.36
CA SER A 447 -5.98 -23.18 -29.93
C SER A 447 -5.21 -21.91 -29.56
N ASN A 448 -5.90 -20.76 -29.53
CA ASN A 448 -5.30 -19.48 -29.20
C ASN A 448 -4.63 -19.48 -27.81
N ARG A 449 -5.35 -19.98 -26.76
CA ARG A 449 -4.79 -20.06 -25.40
C ARG A 449 -3.67 -21.10 -25.30
N ILE A 450 -3.81 -22.23 -25.99
CA ILE A 450 -2.77 -23.26 -26.06
C ILE A 450 -1.50 -22.67 -26.67
N ASN A 451 -1.65 -21.92 -27.78
CA ASN A 451 -0.56 -21.25 -28.44
C ASN A 451 0.18 -20.26 -27.52
N VAL A 452 -0.56 -19.38 -26.86
CA VAL A 452 0.03 -18.42 -25.91
C VAL A 452 0.82 -19.15 -24.84
N LEU A 453 0.24 -20.20 -24.24
CA LEU A 453 0.89 -20.97 -23.18
C LEU A 453 2.18 -21.62 -23.67
N LEU A 454 2.17 -22.26 -24.84
CA LEU A 454 3.32 -23.00 -25.38
C LEU A 454 4.43 -22.11 -25.92
N SER A 455 4.17 -20.82 -26.17
CA SER A 455 5.13 -19.88 -26.78
C SER A 455 5.85 -18.96 -25.79
N ARG A 456 5.79 -19.21 -24.48
CA ARG A 456 6.33 -18.31 -23.45
C ARG A 456 7.72 -18.67 -22.92
N ALA A 457 8.15 -19.93 -23.04
CA ALA A 457 9.40 -20.42 -22.48
C ALA A 457 10.59 -20.18 -23.42
N GLN A 458 11.71 -19.77 -22.86
CA GLN A 458 12.98 -19.64 -23.56
C GLN A 458 13.82 -20.92 -23.45
N HIS A 459 14.15 -21.35 -22.21
CA HIS A 459 15.06 -22.46 -21.94
C HIS A 459 14.33 -23.77 -21.62
N GLY A 460 13.24 -23.71 -20.84
CA GLY A 460 12.52 -24.91 -20.42
C GLY A 460 11.06 -24.71 -20.10
N MET A 461 10.28 -25.78 -20.30
CA MET A 461 8.86 -25.80 -20.05
C MET A 461 8.44 -27.11 -19.36
N TYR A 462 7.75 -26.99 -18.22
CA TYR A 462 7.25 -28.12 -17.44
C TYR A 462 5.75 -28.00 -17.30
N LEU A 463 5.03 -28.92 -17.95
CA LEU A 463 3.57 -29.02 -17.93
C LEU A 463 3.17 -30.07 -16.89
N ILE A 464 2.30 -29.72 -15.96
CA ILE A 464 1.77 -30.63 -14.92
C ILE A 464 0.27 -30.76 -15.15
N GLY A 465 -0.20 -31.97 -15.45
CA GLY A 465 -1.61 -32.18 -15.76
C GLY A 465 -1.93 -33.58 -16.29
N ASN A 466 -3.21 -33.87 -16.34
CA ASN A 466 -3.74 -35.20 -16.72
C ASN A 466 -3.81 -35.34 -18.25
N THR A 467 -2.95 -36.17 -18.84
CA THR A 467 -2.92 -36.43 -20.31
C THR A 467 -4.23 -36.98 -20.84
N GLN A 468 -4.97 -37.83 -20.08
CA GLN A 468 -6.26 -38.38 -20.51
C GLN A 468 -7.35 -37.32 -20.65
N THR A 469 -7.31 -36.30 -19.76
CA THR A 469 -8.26 -35.18 -19.85
C THR A 469 -7.94 -34.31 -21.06
N TYR A 470 -6.65 -33.95 -21.24
CA TYR A 470 -6.20 -33.03 -22.28
C TYR A 470 -6.20 -33.64 -23.68
N SER A 471 -6.00 -34.95 -23.85
CA SER A 471 -6.05 -35.63 -25.14
C SER A 471 -7.43 -35.58 -25.84
N SER A 472 -8.47 -35.11 -25.15
CA SER A 472 -9.79 -34.86 -25.74
C SER A 472 -9.78 -33.66 -26.74
N VAL A 473 -8.74 -32.81 -26.72
CA VAL A 473 -8.55 -31.68 -27.62
C VAL A 473 -7.46 -32.04 -28.63
N GLU A 474 -7.76 -31.92 -29.91
CA GLU A 474 -6.85 -32.34 -31.02
C GLU A 474 -5.45 -31.70 -30.92
N MET A 475 -5.36 -30.42 -30.63
CA MET A 475 -4.07 -29.73 -30.50
C MET A 475 -3.25 -30.28 -29.32
N TRP A 476 -3.89 -30.52 -28.16
CA TRP A 476 -3.22 -31.14 -27.01
C TRP A 476 -2.78 -32.59 -27.31
N GLN A 477 -3.62 -33.36 -28.04
CA GLN A 477 -3.23 -34.72 -28.44
C GLN A 477 -1.95 -34.69 -29.27
N LYS A 478 -1.86 -33.79 -30.26
CA LYS A 478 -0.64 -33.62 -31.07
C LYS A 478 0.58 -33.25 -30.23
N VAL A 479 0.42 -32.36 -29.27
CA VAL A 479 1.50 -31.96 -28.32
C VAL A 479 1.93 -33.14 -27.48
N ILE A 480 1.01 -33.91 -26.91
CA ILE A 480 1.30 -35.10 -26.12
C ILE A 480 2.03 -36.16 -26.97
N ASP A 481 1.59 -36.39 -28.22
CA ASP A 481 2.23 -37.34 -29.13
C ASP A 481 3.66 -36.92 -29.46
N MET A 482 3.89 -35.65 -29.76
CA MET A 482 5.24 -35.10 -30.01
C MET A 482 6.18 -35.22 -28.82
N LEU A 483 5.67 -34.95 -27.64
CA LEU A 483 6.43 -35.08 -26.39
C LEU A 483 6.66 -36.56 -26.04
N GLY A 484 5.68 -37.42 -26.29
CA GLY A 484 5.80 -38.86 -26.10
C GLY A 484 6.88 -39.48 -27.02
N ALA A 485 6.92 -39.04 -28.30
CA ALA A 485 7.95 -39.48 -29.27
C ALA A 485 9.39 -39.10 -28.84
N LYS A 486 9.53 -38.06 -27.98
CA LYS A 486 10.81 -37.61 -27.41
C LYS A 486 11.06 -38.14 -26.00
N ASP A 487 10.25 -39.06 -25.51
CA ASP A 487 10.27 -39.57 -24.13
C ASP A 487 10.21 -38.40 -23.10
N SER A 488 9.34 -37.43 -23.36
CA SER A 488 9.15 -36.22 -22.58
C SER A 488 7.76 -36.13 -21.94
N VAL A 489 7.08 -37.28 -21.82
CA VAL A 489 5.82 -37.47 -21.07
C VAL A 489 6.02 -38.62 -20.09
N GLY A 490 5.67 -38.45 -18.85
CA GLY A 490 5.80 -39.53 -17.87
C GLY A 490 5.19 -39.19 -16.53
N ARG A 491 5.03 -40.21 -15.68
CA ARG A 491 4.49 -40.09 -14.31
C ARG A 491 5.57 -39.75 -13.26
N ALA A 492 6.80 -39.53 -13.71
CA ALA A 492 7.91 -39.15 -12.83
C ALA A 492 8.74 -38.07 -13.52
N LEU A 493 9.05 -37.00 -12.81
CA LEU A 493 10.04 -36.01 -13.23
C LEU A 493 11.45 -36.63 -13.10
N ALA A 494 12.20 -36.61 -14.18
CA ALA A 494 13.60 -37.03 -14.19
C ALA A 494 14.48 -35.79 -13.88
N LEU A 495 15.01 -35.76 -12.66
CA LEU A 495 15.94 -34.71 -12.21
C LEU A 495 17.38 -35.13 -12.52
N CYS A 496 18.25 -34.15 -12.59
CA CYS A 496 19.69 -34.32 -12.78
C CYS A 496 20.44 -33.78 -11.56
N CYS A 497 21.29 -34.58 -10.97
CA CYS A 497 22.16 -34.08 -9.92
C CYS A 497 23.22 -33.17 -10.54
N PRO A 498 23.48 -31.97 -10.00
CA PRO A 498 24.45 -31.05 -10.59
C PRO A 498 25.89 -31.53 -10.53
N ARG A 499 26.20 -32.47 -9.64
CA ARG A 499 27.54 -33.06 -9.45
C ARG A 499 27.67 -34.47 -9.95
N HIS A 500 26.60 -35.27 -9.93
CA HIS A 500 26.57 -36.66 -10.36
C HIS A 500 25.57 -36.82 -11.51
N VAL A 501 25.93 -36.34 -12.68
CA VAL A 501 25.06 -36.28 -13.86
C VAL A 501 24.50 -37.64 -14.26
N GLU A 502 25.28 -38.71 -14.02
CA GLU A 502 24.89 -40.11 -14.34
C GLU A 502 23.70 -40.58 -13.49
N LYS A 503 23.56 -40.05 -12.28
CA LYS A 503 22.52 -40.53 -11.35
C LYS A 503 21.16 -39.98 -11.74
N ALA A 504 20.27 -40.88 -12.13
CA ALA A 504 18.88 -40.57 -12.33
C ALA A 504 18.18 -40.39 -10.97
N ILE A 505 17.48 -39.28 -10.80
CA ILE A 505 16.62 -38.99 -9.66
C ILE A 505 15.19 -38.90 -10.20
N GLU A 506 14.34 -39.83 -9.81
CA GLU A 506 12.92 -39.81 -10.18
C GLU A 506 12.08 -39.26 -9.03
N VAL A 507 11.15 -38.36 -9.36
CA VAL A 507 10.19 -37.73 -8.45
C VAL A 507 8.79 -37.91 -9.02
N ARG A 508 7.91 -38.59 -8.29
CA ARG A 508 6.51 -38.83 -8.67
C ARG A 508 5.56 -38.00 -7.84
N GLU A 509 5.82 -37.91 -6.55
CA GLU A 509 5.02 -37.18 -5.58
C GLU A 509 5.77 -35.92 -5.08
N PRO A 510 5.05 -34.86 -4.67
CA PRO A 510 5.69 -33.68 -4.10
C PRO A 510 6.65 -33.97 -2.94
N ASP A 511 6.33 -34.97 -2.10
CA ASP A 511 7.13 -35.33 -0.95
C ASP A 511 8.41 -36.09 -1.32
N ASP A 512 8.50 -36.65 -2.53
CA ASP A 512 9.70 -37.31 -3.03
C ASP A 512 10.89 -36.35 -3.14
N PHE A 513 10.66 -35.05 -3.39
CA PHE A 513 11.75 -34.08 -3.42
C PHE A 513 12.51 -34.03 -2.11
N ALA A 514 11.82 -34.13 -0.97
CA ALA A 514 12.47 -34.14 0.35
C ALA A 514 13.35 -35.39 0.57
N THR A 515 13.01 -36.51 -0.05
CA THR A 515 13.74 -37.78 0.11
C THR A 515 14.74 -38.03 -1.00
N ALA A 516 14.43 -37.70 -2.24
CA ALA A 516 15.25 -38.02 -3.41
C ALA A 516 16.23 -36.87 -3.78
N SER A 517 15.85 -35.62 -3.54
CA SER A 517 16.66 -34.43 -3.86
C SER A 517 16.54 -33.35 -2.76
N PRO A 518 16.96 -33.68 -1.51
CA PRO A 518 16.71 -32.82 -0.36
C PRO A 518 17.35 -31.42 -0.48
N GLU A 519 18.55 -31.33 -1.07
CA GLU A 519 19.30 -30.10 -1.21
C GLU A 519 19.50 -29.65 -2.68
N GLY A 520 18.71 -30.22 -3.61
CA GLY A 520 18.81 -29.95 -5.03
C GLY A 520 19.72 -30.88 -5.83
N GLY A 521 20.46 -31.78 -5.16
CA GLY A 521 21.26 -32.88 -5.74
C GLY A 521 20.76 -34.26 -5.32
N CYS A 522 21.59 -35.30 -5.45
CA CYS A 522 21.25 -36.65 -5.06
C CYS A 522 21.37 -36.90 -3.53
N LYS A 523 21.06 -38.11 -3.09
CA LYS A 523 21.07 -38.51 -1.67
C LYS A 523 22.48 -38.63 -1.06
N GLU A 524 23.53 -38.57 -1.84
CA GLU A 524 24.88 -38.68 -1.33
C GLU A 524 25.27 -37.48 -0.47
N ALA A 525 26.21 -37.71 0.47
CA ALA A 525 26.77 -36.62 1.24
C ALA A 525 27.60 -35.69 0.33
N CYS A 526 27.61 -34.41 0.60
CA CYS A 526 28.53 -33.49 -0.05
C CYS A 526 29.98 -33.84 0.37
N THR A 527 30.86 -34.02 -0.58
CA THR A 527 32.27 -34.37 -0.33
C THR A 527 33.19 -33.17 -0.17
N ASP A 528 32.70 -31.97 -0.51
CA ASP A 528 33.51 -30.77 -0.50
C ASP A 528 33.66 -30.19 0.91
N ARG A 529 34.73 -29.43 1.06
CA ARG A 529 34.99 -28.68 2.28
C ARG A 529 34.50 -27.26 2.16
N LEU A 530 33.88 -26.80 3.25
CA LEU A 530 33.49 -25.39 3.40
C LEU A 530 34.74 -24.50 3.57
N ASP A 531 34.63 -23.22 3.38
CA ASP A 531 35.73 -22.24 3.53
C ASP A 531 36.40 -22.28 4.91
N CYS A 532 35.68 -22.77 5.91
CA CYS A 532 36.22 -23.01 7.26
C CYS A 532 37.07 -24.26 7.38
N GLY A 533 37.21 -25.09 6.34
CA GLY A 533 37.97 -26.34 6.32
C GLY A 533 37.18 -27.58 6.79
N HIS A 534 35.98 -27.42 7.38
CA HIS A 534 35.12 -28.56 7.72
C HIS A 534 34.47 -29.16 6.49
N SER A 535 34.22 -30.46 6.49
CA SER A 535 33.42 -31.11 5.46
C SER A 535 31.99 -30.61 5.54
N CYS A 536 31.38 -30.36 4.38
CA CYS A 536 29.97 -29.98 4.30
C CYS A 536 29.09 -31.09 4.87
N GLN A 537 28.18 -30.76 5.76
CA GLN A 537 27.28 -31.74 6.41
C GLN A 537 26.00 -32.00 5.58
N ALA A 538 25.80 -31.22 4.51
CA ALA A 538 24.63 -31.33 3.66
C ALA A 538 24.69 -32.56 2.74
N ARG A 539 23.55 -32.88 2.15
CA ARG A 539 23.50 -33.81 1.00
C ARG A 539 23.99 -33.07 -0.25
N CYS A 540 24.16 -33.83 -1.34
CA CYS A 540 24.65 -33.28 -2.58
C CYS A 540 23.80 -32.11 -3.06
N HIS A 541 24.43 -31.01 -3.44
CA HIS A 541 23.81 -29.75 -3.88
C HIS A 541 24.73 -29.05 -4.91
N SER A 542 24.20 -27.98 -5.49
CA SER A 542 24.94 -27.14 -6.45
C SER A 542 26.07 -26.36 -5.77
N GLU A 543 27.01 -25.88 -6.57
CA GLU A 543 28.12 -25.04 -6.07
C GLU A 543 27.62 -23.72 -5.49
N ALA A 544 26.58 -23.11 -6.07
CA ALA A 544 25.99 -21.91 -5.58
C ALA A 544 25.36 -22.09 -4.18
N MET A 545 24.71 -23.23 -3.94
CA MET A 545 24.20 -23.58 -2.61
C MET A 545 25.34 -23.89 -1.63
N HIS A 546 26.43 -24.50 -2.11
CA HIS A 546 27.60 -24.77 -1.28
C HIS A 546 28.22 -23.46 -0.75
N ALA A 547 28.32 -22.44 -1.57
CA ALA A 547 28.88 -21.13 -1.21
C ALA A 547 28.07 -20.40 -0.10
N VAL A 548 26.75 -20.65 0.01
CA VAL A 548 25.90 -20.04 1.05
C VAL A 548 25.62 -20.95 2.24
N TRP A 549 26.15 -22.19 2.23
CA TRP A 549 25.92 -23.16 3.31
C TRP A 549 26.68 -22.75 4.57
N GLN A 550 25.96 -22.63 5.67
CA GLN A 550 26.58 -22.31 6.97
C GLN A 550 27.03 -23.58 7.70
N CYS A 551 28.30 -23.57 8.12
CA CYS A 551 28.87 -24.67 8.89
C CYS A 551 28.31 -24.72 10.32
N GLU A 552 27.68 -25.81 10.69
CA GLU A 552 27.13 -26.03 12.05
C GLU A 552 28.15 -26.63 13.02
N MET A 553 29.34 -26.99 12.53
CA MET A 553 30.39 -27.54 13.38
C MET A 553 30.95 -26.50 14.34
N PRO A 554 31.40 -26.88 15.55
CA PRO A 554 32.02 -25.95 16.49
C PRO A 554 33.21 -25.21 15.84
N CYS A 555 33.28 -23.91 16.06
CA CYS A 555 34.34 -23.10 15.47
C CYS A 555 35.68 -23.41 16.14
N GLN A 556 36.65 -23.88 15.36
CA GLN A 556 38.03 -24.18 15.82
C GLN A 556 39.01 -23.09 15.37
N ARG A 557 38.58 -22.04 14.71
CA ARG A 557 39.45 -20.94 14.25
C ARG A 557 40.03 -20.20 15.45
N ARG A 558 41.24 -19.73 15.31
CA ARG A 558 41.90 -18.85 16.27
C ARG A 558 41.97 -17.45 15.74
N HIS A 559 41.78 -16.49 16.60
CA HIS A 559 41.86 -15.07 16.24
C HIS A 559 43.32 -14.65 16.04
N THR A 560 43.61 -14.00 14.93
CA THR A 560 44.93 -13.37 14.72
C THR A 560 44.85 -11.88 15.07
N PRO A 561 45.83 -11.27 15.74
CA PRO A 561 47.13 -11.84 16.12
C PRO A 561 47.16 -12.46 17.52
N CYS A 562 46.03 -12.55 18.26
CA CYS A 562 46.04 -12.92 19.68
C CYS A 562 46.02 -14.44 20.00
N ASP A 563 45.82 -15.28 18.98
CA ASP A 563 45.76 -16.74 19.09
C ASP A 563 44.70 -17.28 20.05
N HIS A 564 43.74 -16.46 20.46
CA HIS A 564 42.60 -16.96 21.25
C HIS A 564 41.64 -17.81 20.39
N PRO A 565 41.05 -18.88 20.96
CA PRO A 565 40.05 -19.65 20.25
C PRO A 565 38.78 -18.82 20.04
N CYS A 566 38.14 -18.97 18.88
CA CYS A 566 36.88 -18.35 18.61
C CYS A 566 35.81 -18.82 19.61
N GLN A 567 35.03 -17.91 20.14
CA GLN A 567 33.96 -18.17 21.11
C GLN A 567 32.60 -18.43 20.49
N LYS A 568 32.51 -18.45 19.17
CA LYS A 568 31.25 -18.73 18.46
C LYS A 568 30.93 -20.22 18.53
N GLN A 569 29.62 -20.51 18.68
CA GLN A 569 29.16 -21.89 18.81
C GLN A 569 29.33 -22.66 17.50
N THR A 570 29.11 -21.97 16.35
CA THR A 570 29.21 -22.58 15.04
C THR A 570 30.24 -21.88 14.16
N CYS A 571 30.86 -22.66 13.27
CA CYS A 571 31.87 -22.15 12.36
C CYS A 571 31.27 -21.30 11.21
N GLY A 572 29.98 -21.41 10.94
CA GLY A 572 29.25 -20.64 9.98
C GLY A 572 28.96 -19.20 10.41
N GLU A 573 29.10 -18.92 11.72
CA GLU A 573 29.03 -17.56 12.20
C GLU A 573 30.34 -16.81 11.88
N ASP A 574 30.22 -15.53 11.53
CA ASP A 574 31.40 -14.69 11.40
C ASP A 574 32.12 -14.62 12.77
N CYS A 575 33.39 -14.99 12.80
CA CYS A 575 34.20 -14.97 14.02
C CYS A 575 34.27 -13.56 14.62
N GLY A 576 34.21 -12.53 13.78
CA GLY A 576 34.29 -11.15 14.22
C GLY A 576 35.60 -10.84 14.98
N LEU A 577 35.54 -9.85 15.84
CA LEU A 577 36.67 -9.46 16.69
C LEU A 577 36.77 -10.35 17.93
N CYS A 578 37.97 -10.67 18.39
CA CYS A 578 38.18 -11.47 19.61
C CYS A 578 37.58 -10.78 20.84
N THR A 579 36.63 -11.44 21.49
CA THR A 579 35.95 -10.92 22.68
C THR A 579 36.41 -11.58 23.98
N VAL A 580 37.43 -12.43 23.91
CA VAL A 580 38.02 -13.05 25.12
C VAL A 580 38.43 -11.95 26.09
N PRO A 581 37.94 -12.00 27.35
CA PRO A 581 38.33 -11.01 28.35
C PRO A 581 39.81 -11.18 28.73
N THR A 582 40.52 -10.08 28.69
CA THR A 582 41.92 -9.97 29.14
C THR A 582 41.94 -9.14 30.40
N ASP A 583 42.55 -9.68 31.47
CA ASP A 583 42.71 -8.99 32.74
C ASP A 583 44.08 -8.25 32.76
N ASP A 584 44.29 -7.40 33.73
CA ASP A 584 45.50 -6.62 33.97
C ASP A 584 45.95 -5.74 32.77
N VAL A 585 44.98 -5.23 31.99
CA VAL A 585 45.29 -4.35 30.86
C VAL A 585 45.69 -2.95 31.36
N GLN A 586 46.97 -2.61 31.23
CA GLN A 586 47.46 -1.28 31.56
C GLN A 586 47.06 -0.27 30.50
N LEU A 587 46.32 0.75 30.95
CA LEU A 587 45.84 1.83 30.08
C LEU A 587 46.87 2.96 29.99
N PRO A 588 46.83 3.84 28.96
CA PRO A 588 47.76 4.97 28.81
C PRO A 588 47.76 5.95 29.99
N CYS A 589 46.67 5.98 30.74
CA CYS A 589 46.54 6.78 31.97
C CYS A 589 47.20 6.16 33.22
N GLY A 590 47.89 5.01 33.10
CA GLY A 590 48.53 4.29 34.18
C GLY A 590 47.64 3.44 35.04
N HIS A 591 46.33 3.43 34.81
CA HIS A 591 45.39 2.52 35.50
C HIS A 591 45.28 1.18 34.83
N VAL A 592 44.95 0.17 35.62
CA VAL A 592 44.70 -1.20 35.16
C VAL A 592 43.20 -1.42 35.02
N LYS A 593 42.81 -2.08 33.94
CA LYS A 593 41.41 -2.44 33.67
C LYS A 593 41.30 -3.93 33.39
N ASP A 594 40.39 -4.61 34.11
CA ASP A 594 40.14 -6.00 33.94
C ASP A 594 38.99 -6.28 32.95
N ARG A 595 38.94 -7.48 32.42
CA ARG A 595 37.89 -7.97 31.52
C ARG A 595 37.73 -7.14 30.26
N VAL A 596 38.85 -6.59 29.74
CA VAL A 596 38.85 -5.87 28.47
C VAL A 596 38.80 -6.89 27.33
N PRO A 597 37.87 -6.74 26.36
CA PRO A 597 37.87 -7.59 25.19
C PRO A 597 39.23 -7.54 24.47
N CYS A 598 39.78 -8.72 24.14
CA CYS A 598 41.12 -8.84 23.60
C CYS A 598 41.36 -7.97 22.35
N HIS A 599 40.38 -7.83 21.46
CA HIS A 599 40.55 -6.96 20.29
C HIS A 599 40.79 -5.49 20.63
N GLN A 600 40.33 -5.02 21.79
CA GLN A 600 40.54 -3.65 22.25
C GLN A 600 41.97 -3.43 22.83
N THR A 601 42.62 -4.51 23.24
CA THR A 601 44.00 -4.40 23.77
C THR A 601 45.01 -4.04 22.68
N LEU A 602 44.62 -4.15 21.41
CA LEU A 602 45.47 -3.72 20.27
C LEU A 602 45.46 -2.22 20.06
N ASP A 603 44.43 -1.53 20.50
CA ASP A 603 44.32 -0.07 20.49
C ASP A 603 43.90 0.39 21.91
N ARG A 604 44.91 0.47 22.78
CA ARG A 604 44.74 0.84 24.20
C ARG A 604 44.26 2.26 24.38
N ASP A 605 44.52 3.15 23.41
CA ASP A 605 44.11 4.55 23.44
C ASP A 605 42.59 4.70 23.32
N SER A 606 41.91 3.76 22.66
CA SER A 606 40.45 3.75 22.52
C SER A 606 39.72 3.27 23.76
N ILE A 607 40.41 2.64 24.72
CA ILE A 607 39.82 2.05 25.93
C ILE A 607 39.53 3.15 26.95
N ARG A 608 38.27 3.34 27.27
CA ARG A 608 37.85 4.27 28.31
C ARG A 608 38.16 3.74 29.72
N CYS A 609 38.93 4.53 30.46
CA CYS A 609 39.21 4.26 31.89
C CYS A 609 38.01 4.70 32.74
N ASP A 610 37.37 3.73 33.44
CA ASP A 610 36.21 3.97 34.28
C ASP A 610 36.57 4.21 35.76
N ILE A 611 37.88 4.18 36.13
CA ILE A 611 38.31 4.43 37.50
C ILE A 611 38.01 5.85 37.87
N ILE A 612 37.42 6.04 39.02
CA ILE A 612 37.07 7.36 39.56
C ILE A 612 38.34 8.00 40.15
N VAL A 613 38.70 9.14 39.65
CA VAL A 613 39.83 9.94 40.11
C VAL A 613 39.40 11.38 40.41
N PRO A 614 39.95 12.01 41.44
CA PRO A 614 39.71 13.43 41.70
C PRO A 614 40.43 14.27 40.64
N LYS A 615 39.66 15.10 39.94
CA LYS A 615 40.23 16.06 38.97
C LYS A 615 39.81 17.50 39.33
N GLU A 616 40.71 18.42 39.23
CA GLU A 616 40.45 19.84 39.41
C GLU A 616 39.85 20.41 38.12
N VAL A 617 38.68 21.05 38.23
CA VAL A 617 37.98 21.64 37.08
C VAL A 617 38.61 23.03 36.76
N PRO A 618 39.17 23.24 35.58
CA PRO A 618 39.72 24.51 35.18
C PRO A 618 38.70 25.66 35.26
N GLY A 619 39.07 26.78 35.84
CA GLY A 619 38.23 27.97 35.94
C GLY A 619 37.43 28.09 37.25
N CYS A 620 37.04 27.03 37.92
CA CYS A 620 36.34 27.11 39.22
C CYS A 620 37.12 26.48 40.41
N LYS A 621 38.24 25.78 40.12
CA LYS A 621 39.13 25.11 41.08
C LYS A 621 38.44 24.11 42.02
N HIS A 622 37.25 23.64 41.67
CA HIS A 622 36.61 22.56 42.41
C HIS A 622 37.23 21.22 42.01
N THR A 623 37.52 20.40 42.96
CA THR A 623 37.89 19.01 42.77
C THR A 623 36.63 18.18 42.64
N VAL A 624 36.49 17.42 41.57
CA VAL A 624 35.35 16.56 41.28
C VAL A 624 35.81 15.13 41.04
N ASP A 625 35.09 14.19 41.61
CA ASP A 625 35.36 12.79 41.39
C ASP A 625 34.68 12.36 40.08
N VAL A 626 35.48 12.11 39.07
CA VAL A 626 35.01 11.71 37.72
C VAL A 626 35.81 10.54 37.23
N LYS A 627 35.26 9.83 36.24
CA LYS A 627 35.98 8.74 35.56
C LYS A 627 37.25 9.32 34.93
N CYS A 628 38.34 8.61 35.01
CA CYS A 628 39.67 9.01 34.50
C CYS A 628 39.60 9.45 33.01
N CYS A 629 38.76 8.77 32.22
CA CYS A 629 38.61 9.11 30.79
C CYS A 629 37.83 10.43 30.54
N VAL A 630 37.26 11.04 31.57
CA VAL A 630 36.47 12.27 31.39
C VAL A 630 37.45 13.47 31.41
N ASP A 631 37.48 14.22 30.33
CA ASP A 631 38.20 15.46 30.22
C ASP A 631 37.37 16.59 30.86
N VAL A 632 37.79 17.01 32.04
CA VAL A 632 37.15 18.11 32.80
C VAL A 632 37.53 19.52 32.25
N SER A 633 38.48 19.58 31.31
CA SER A 633 38.86 20.83 30.63
C SER A 633 38.02 21.08 29.36
N HIS A 634 37.29 20.06 28.89
CA HIS A 634 36.49 20.16 27.69
C HIS A 634 35.33 21.17 27.88
N GLU A 635 35.09 21.99 26.88
CA GLU A 635 34.05 23.07 26.90
C GLU A 635 32.64 22.59 27.28
N LYS A 636 32.32 21.37 26.98
CA LYS A 636 31.01 20.77 27.32
C LYS A 636 30.93 20.21 28.75
N PHE A 637 32.04 20.16 29.47
CA PHE A 637 32.03 19.69 30.87
C PHE A 637 31.46 20.74 31.78
N THR A 638 30.46 20.40 32.59
CA THR A 638 29.85 21.30 33.56
C THR A 638 30.17 20.81 34.97
N CYS A 639 30.83 21.65 35.77
CA CYS A 639 31.20 21.32 37.12
C CYS A 639 29.94 20.95 37.98
N PRO A 640 29.89 19.74 38.56
CA PRO A 640 28.73 19.31 39.35
C PRO A 640 28.70 19.83 40.79
N SER A 641 29.79 20.45 41.27
CA SER A 641 29.89 20.95 42.63
C SER A 641 28.75 21.93 42.96
N PRO A 642 28.14 21.86 44.15
CA PRO A 642 27.04 22.76 44.54
C PRO A 642 27.47 24.24 44.46
N CYS A 643 26.58 25.09 43.99
CA CYS A 643 26.81 26.55 44.01
C CYS A 643 26.73 27.04 45.45
N THR A 644 27.77 27.76 45.92
CA THR A 644 27.87 28.27 47.27
C THR A 644 27.19 29.64 47.45
N THR A 645 26.72 30.25 46.39
CA THR A 645 26.12 31.60 46.43
C THR A 645 24.71 31.58 47.05
N TYR A 646 24.47 32.53 47.95
CA TYR A 646 23.16 32.76 48.52
C TYR A 646 22.32 33.66 47.59
N LEU A 647 21.13 33.25 47.25
CA LEU A 647 20.15 33.99 46.48
C LEU A 647 19.57 35.16 47.27
N SER A 648 19.00 36.15 46.63
CA SER A 648 18.35 37.31 47.26
C SER A 648 17.26 36.94 48.27
N CYS A 649 16.79 35.73 48.23
CA CYS A 649 15.83 35.19 49.20
C CYS A 649 16.49 34.58 50.45
N GLY A 650 17.80 34.67 50.64
CA GLY A 650 18.55 34.13 51.77
C GLY A 650 18.80 32.61 51.72
N HIS A 651 18.35 31.90 50.68
CA HIS A 651 18.63 30.48 50.50
C HIS A 651 19.83 30.27 49.56
N GLN A 652 20.60 29.24 49.83
CA GLN A 652 21.69 28.84 48.92
C GLN A 652 21.11 28.42 47.57
N CYS A 653 21.79 28.80 46.49
CA CYS A 653 21.40 28.42 45.13
C CYS A 653 21.33 26.89 44.98
N PRO A 654 20.26 26.33 44.47
CA PRO A 654 20.12 24.88 44.24
C PRO A 654 20.86 24.38 43.01
N GLY A 655 21.48 25.23 42.25
CA GLY A 655 22.23 24.88 41.04
C GLY A 655 23.65 24.39 41.35
N SER A 656 24.29 23.77 40.34
CA SER A 656 25.70 23.43 40.36
C SER A 656 26.56 24.61 39.90
N CYS A 657 27.83 24.59 40.27
CA CYS A 657 28.81 25.60 39.84
C CYS A 657 28.83 25.80 38.35
N GLY A 658 28.86 24.72 37.56
CA GLY A 658 28.91 24.79 36.09
C GLY A 658 27.59 25.23 35.43
N CYS A 659 26.47 25.07 36.15
CA CYS A 659 25.19 25.59 35.67
C CYS A 659 25.02 27.08 35.94
N CYS A 660 25.63 27.58 37.00
CA CYS A 660 25.51 28.98 37.41
C CYS A 660 26.56 29.89 36.72
N ASN A 661 27.71 29.31 36.35
CA ASN A 661 28.80 30.03 35.70
C ASN A 661 28.89 29.61 34.24
N LYS A 662 27.94 30.02 33.41
CA LYS A 662 27.97 29.78 31.96
C LYS A 662 28.79 30.86 31.26
N LYS A 663 29.55 30.43 30.24
CA LYS A 663 30.13 31.36 29.28
C LYS A 663 29.07 31.72 28.24
N THR A 664 28.87 32.98 27.91
CA THR A 664 28.06 33.43 26.77
C THR A 664 28.71 33.04 25.47
N VAL A 665 27.95 33.05 24.38
CA VAL A 665 28.42 32.75 23.00
C VAL A 665 29.57 33.69 22.59
N GLU A 666 29.71 34.85 23.25
CA GLU A 666 30.77 35.84 23.03
C GLU A 666 31.96 35.68 24.00
N GLY A 667 31.96 34.63 24.86
CA GLY A 667 33.09 34.33 25.75
C GLY A 667 33.10 35.07 27.09
N GLU A 668 32.17 35.97 27.36
CA GLU A 668 32.03 36.67 28.64
C GLU A 668 31.36 35.80 29.72
N PRO A 669 31.82 35.84 30.97
CA PRO A 669 31.23 35.04 32.04
C PRO A 669 29.86 35.60 32.46
N ALA A 670 28.79 34.93 32.09
CA ALA A 670 27.46 35.24 32.61
C ALA A 670 27.16 34.36 33.82
N VAL A 671 26.95 34.97 34.97
CA VAL A 671 26.56 34.26 36.20
C VAL A 671 25.04 34.33 36.35
N GLU A 672 24.38 33.26 36.02
CA GLU A 672 22.92 33.13 36.18
C GLU A 672 22.57 32.05 37.21
N HIS A 673 22.10 32.43 38.38
CA HIS A 673 21.76 31.47 39.42
C HIS A 673 20.38 30.83 39.22
N SER A 674 20.31 29.55 39.53
CA SER A 674 19.04 28.79 39.46
C SER A 674 18.01 29.33 40.44
N LYS A 675 16.75 29.37 40.03
CA LYS A 675 15.64 29.82 40.91
C LYS A 675 15.52 28.93 42.16
N CYS A 676 15.29 29.53 43.30
CA CYS A 676 15.15 28.81 44.57
C CYS A 676 14.00 27.81 44.50
N THR A 677 14.28 26.58 44.89
CA THR A 677 13.27 25.48 44.92
C THR A 677 12.74 25.18 46.29
N LYS A 678 13.31 25.81 47.35
CA LYS A 678 12.85 25.62 48.76
C LYS A 678 11.47 26.24 48.99
N ILE A 679 10.76 25.80 50.00
CA ILE A 679 9.50 26.40 50.45
C ILE A 679 9.80 27.76 51.04
N CYS A 680 8.95 28.74 50.75
CA CYS A 680 9.16 30.12 51.19
C CYS A 680 9.24 30.25 52.70
N GLY A 681 8.39 29.58 53.47
CA GLY A 681 8.44 29.52 54.95
C GLY A 681 8.16 30.83 55.65
N ARG A 682 8.06 31.97 54.96
CA ARG A 682 7.74 33.26 55.58
C ARG A 682 6.30 33.27 56.13
N LYS A 683 6.05 33.90 57.26
CA LYS A 683 4.72 34.08 57.80
C LYS A 683 3.91 35.03 56.90
N HIS A 684 2.63 34.76 56.71
CA HIS A 684 1.71 35.66 56.06
C HIS A 684 1.41 36.86 56.98
N GLY A 685 1.37 38.06 56.38
CA GLY A 685 1.17 39.26 57.16
C GLY A 685 -0.22 39.40 57.87
N THR A 686 -1.17 38.57 57.40
CA THR A 686 -2.55 38.57 57.86
C THR A 686 -2.90 37.40 58.80
N CYS A 687 -2.01 36.40 58.94
CA CYS A 687 -2.20 35.24 59.83
C CYS A 687 -0.85 34.62 60.21
N ASN A 688 -0.84 33.76 61.26
CA ASN A 688 0.38 33.13 61.74
C ASN A 688 0.87 31.93 60.92
N HIS A 689 0.25 31.59 59.81
CA HIS A 689 0.65 30.49 58.97
C HIS A 689 1.86 30.78 58.12
N SER A 690 2.71 29.77 57.92
CA SER A 690 3.89 29.88 57.04
C SER A 690 3.51 29.61 55.60
N CYS A 691 4.08 30.40 54.67
CA CYS A 691 3.85 30.23 53.24
C CYS A 691 4.41 28.90 52.76
N LYS A 692 3.57 28.02 52.23
CA LYS A 692 3.93 26.71 51.69
C LYS A 692 4.27 26.73 50.19
N ARG A 693 4.23 27.90 49.52
CA ARG A 693 4.63 28.03 48.12
C ARG A 693 6.15 27.93 47.98
N LYS A 694 6.61 27.54 46.81
CA LYS A 694 8.05 27.63 46.47
C LYS A 694 8.53 29.08 46.68
N CYS A 695 9.77 29.23 47.07
CA CYS A 695 10.35 30.53 47.36
C CYS A 695 10.18 31.46 46.15
N HIS A 696 9.65 32.65 46.38
CA HIS A 696 9.34 33.66 45.38
C HIS A 696 9.97 34.99 45.74
N GLY A 697 10.36 35.75 44.77
CA GLY A 697 10.86 37.11 44.96
C GLY A 697 9.73 38.05 45.40
N GLY A 698 10.08 39.03 46.22
CA GLY A 698 9.09 39.99 46.76
C GLY A 698 8.71 39.71 48.21
N SER A 699 8.30 40.75 48.93
CA SER A 699 7.96 40.72 50.36
C SER A 699 6.57 40.13 50.61
N ASP A 700 5.68 40.06 49.60
CA ASP A 700 4.30 39.62 49.73
C ASP A 700 4.14 38.15 49.34
N CYS A 701 3.67 37.35 50.26
CA CYS A 701 3.36 35.93 50.03
C CYS A 701 1.95 35.69 49.44
N GLY A 702 1.16 36.75 49.19
CA GLY A 702 -0.24 36.68 48.80
C GLY A 702 -1.15 36.13 49.92
N LEU A 703 -2.41 35.88 49.54
CA LEU A 703 -3.42 35.37 50.51
C LEU A 703 -3.10 33.96 50.97
N CYS A 704 -3.21 33.70 52.28
CA CYS A 704 -3.04 32.38 52.88
C CYS A 704 -4.23 31.48 52.53
N GLN A 705 -3.94 30.32 51.96
CA GLN A 705 -4.93 29.32 51.58
C GLN A 705 -5.08 28.15 52.59
N GLN A 706 -4.45 28.28 53.77
CA GLN A 706 -4.55 27.26 54.81
C GLN A 706 -5.83 27.48 55.63
N PRO A 707 -6.57 26.42 56.03
CA PRO A 707 -7.76 26.54 56.86
C PRO A 707 -7.36 27.11 58.25
N CYS A 708 -8.10 28.13 58.68
CA CYS A 708 -7.97 28.70 60.03
C CYS A 708 -9.11 28.19 60.90
N GLU A 709 -8.80 27.67 62.10
CA GLU A 709 -9.80 27.44 63.12
C GLU A 709 -10.11 28.80 63.80
N VAL A 710 -11.31 29.30 63.55
CA VAL A 710 -11.85 30.48 64.27
C VAL A 710 -12.53 29.99 65.50
N SER A 711 -11.90 30.22 66.64
CA SER A 711 -12.51 30.02 67.97
C SER A 711 -13.53 31.11 68.17
N THR A 712 -14.79 30.74 68.14
CA THR A 712 -15.93 31.60 68.49
C THR A 712 -16.18 31.56 70.02
N THR A 713 -15.74 32.51 70.76
CA THR A 713 -16.30 32.83 72.04
C THR A 713 -17.37 33.93 71.83
N PRO A 714 -18.58 33.80 72.44
CA PRO A 714 -19.63 34.76 72.27
C PRO A 714 -19.44 35.94 73.27
N LEU A 715 -19.37 37.15 72.77
CA LEU A 715 -19.56 38.39 73.58
C LEU A 715 -20.82 39.04 73.08
N GLN A 716 -21.66 39.40 74.09
CA GLN A 716 -22.92 40.04 73.99
C GLN A 716 -22.91 41.42 73.30
N PRO A 717 -24.05 41.92 72.86
CA PRO A 717 -24.12 43.06 71.94
C PRO A 717 -24.21 44.39 72.70
N ASN A 718 -23.60 45.42 72.19
CA ASN A 718 -23.97 46.78 72.52
C ASN A 718 -24.02 47.63 71.27
N PRO A 719 -24.98 48.55 71.13
CA PRO A 719 -25.44 49.05 69.90
C PRO A 719 -24.82 50.39 69.47
N ARG A 720 -24.94 50.74 68.22
CA ARG A 720 -24.74 52.03 67.55
C ARG A 720 -23.49 52.07 66.64
N ASP A 721 -23.71 52.14 65.44
CA ASP A 721 -23.82 53.19 64.45
C ASP A 721 -23.55 52.72 63.03
N HIS A 722 -24.46 52.97 62.25
CA HIS A 722 -24.58 53.22 60.83
C HIS A 722 -23.40 53.09 59.81
N LEU A 723 -23.84 52.66 58.65
CA LEU A 723 -23.38 52.87 57.27
C LEU A 723 -22.44 51.77 56.71
N GLY A 724 -23.01 50.89 55.94
CA GLY A 724 -23.08 50.99 54.44
C GLY A 724 -22.02 50.21 53.78
N THR A 725 -22.37 49.17 53.23
CA THR A 725 -22.24 48.69 51.84
C THR A 725 -22.11 47.17 51.73
N SER A 726 -22.97 46.64 50.94
CA SER A 726 -23.18 45.28 50.50
C SER A 726 -21.93 44.61 49.90
N ALA A 727 -21.72 43.32 50.24
CA ALA A 727 -21.12 42.38 49.36
C ALA A 727 -21.68 40.96 49.59
N ASN A 728 -22.29 40.44 48.55
CA ASN A 728 -22.86 39.13 48.43
C ASN A 728 -21.91 38.00 48.75
N THR A 729 -22.29 37.16 49.68
CA THR A 729 -21.75 35.84 49.88
C THR A 729 -22.72 34.80 49.32
N THR A 730 -22.36 34.11 48.32
CA THR A 730 -23.00 32.85 47.93
C THR A 730 -22.18 31.67 48.45
N ARG A 731 -22.80 30.98 49.38
CA ARG A 731 -22.43 29.63 49.83
C ARG A 731 -22.65 28.64 48.71
N TYR A 732 -21.75 27.68 48.55
CA TYR A 732 -22.07 26.36 48.04
C TYR A 732 -21.57 25.28 49.01
N ASP A 733 -22.52 24.51 49.45
CA ASP A 733 -22.40 23.37 50.34
C ASP A 733 -21.81 22.17 49.62
N ALA A 734 -20.98 21.45 50.35
CA ALA A 734 -20.49 20.13 50.04
C ALA A 734 -21.43 19.08 50.69
N SER A 735 -21.75 18.04 49.95
CA SER A 735 -22.05 16.73 50.54
C SER A 735 -21.83 15.58 49.52
N THR A 736 -20.80 14.76 49.82
CA THR A 736 -20.80 13.31 50.03
C THR A 736 -21.26 12.36 48.97
N ARG A 737 -20.37 11.44 48.58
CA ARG A 737 -20.21 10.01 48.90
C ARG A 737 -19.21 9.36 47.97
N VAL A 738 -18.07 8.89 48.43
CA VAL A 738 -17.66 7.56 48.93
C VAL A 738 -18.08 6.38 48.06
N ALA A 739 -17.14 5.71 47.48
CA ALA A 739 -16.75 4.29 47.42
C ALA A 739 -15.87 4.02 46.22
N SER A 740 -14.65 3.73 46.39
CA SER A 740 -13.87 2.54 46.77
C SER A 740 -13.51 1.62 45.61
N ARG A 741 -12.20 1.33 45.58
CA ARG A 741 -11.49 0.18 45.00
C ARG A 741 -11.16 0.26 43.49
N SER A 742 -10.01 -0.11 43.04
CA SER A 742 -8.71 -0.56 43.60
C SER A 742 -7.78 -0.79 42.44
N VAL A 743 -6.48 -0.47 42.61
CA VAL A 743 -5.32 -1.23 42.21
C VAL A 743 -5.02 -1.37 40.70
N MET A 744 -4.01 -0.78 40.20
CA MET A 744 -2.61 -1.14 39.99
C MET A 744 -1.88 -0.21 39.01
N SER A 745 -0.67 0.05 39.40
CA SER A 745 0.34 0.91 38.82
C SER A 745 1.07 0.28 37.64
N PRO A 746 2.22 0.86 37.21
CA PRO A 746 2.34 1.93 36.23
C PRO A 746 3.26 1.52 35.06
N ALA A 747 3.17 2.16 33.95
CA ALA A 747 4.18 2.04 32.91
C ALA A 747 4.68 3.42 32.45
N ARG A 748 5.96 3.49 32.40
CA ARG A 748 6.84 4.65 32.22
C ARG A 748 6.63 5.36 30.87
N HIS A 749 6.59 6.65 30.94
CA HIS A 749 6.87 7.57 29.82
C HIS A 749 8.32 7.47 29.37
N VAL A 750 8.51 7.33 28.08
CA VAL A 750 9.71 7.79 27.38
C VAL A 750 9.25 8.71 26.26
N SER A 751 9.50 10.00 26.44
CA SER A 751 9.35 11.02 25.42
C SER A 751 10.65 11.09 24.62
N SER A 752 10.58 10.91 23.31
CA SER A 752 11.61 11.43 22.42
C SER A 752 10.94 12.29 21.35
N ARG A 753 11.17 13.58 21.44
CA ARG A 753 10.87 14.56 20.39
C ARG A 753 11.83 14.33 19.21
N VAL A 754 11.29 14.07 18.05
CA VAL A 754 11.97 14.37 16.79
C VAL A 754 11.07 15.29 16.01
N ARG A 755 11.55 16.51 15.78
CA ARG A 755 10.97 17.46 14.84
C ARG A 755 11.45 17.09 13.44
N GLY A 756 10.53 16.74 12.55
CA GLY A 756 10.68 16.77 11.10
C GLY A 756 9.50 17.51 10.49
N PRO A 757 9.65 18.17 9.35
CA PRO A 757 8.60 19.02 8.80
C PRO A 757 7.42 18.18 8.33
N VAL A 758 6.25 18.55 8.78
CA VAL A 758 4.97 18.00 8.34
C VAL A 758 4.69 18.59 6.96
N ASN A 759 4.77 17.78 5.92
CA ASN A 759 4.12 18.10 4.66
C ASN A 759 2.61 17.98 4.87
N THR A 760 1.97 19.11 4.89
CA THR A 760 0.52 19.21 4.84
C THR A 760 0.06 18.79 3.44
N GLU A 761 -0.34 17.54 3.29
CA GLU A 761 -1.19 17.15 2.18
C GLU A 761 -2.55 17.85 2.36
N ASP A 762 -2.93 18.51 1.31
CA ASP A 762 -4.12 19.35 1.21
C ASP A 762 -5.40 18.52 1.50
N PRO A 763 -6.14 18.77 2.59
CA PRO A 763 -7.34 18.00 2.94
C PRO A 763 -8.47 18.12 1.91
N VAL A 764 -8.38 19.06 0.99
CA VAL A 764 -9.35 19.28 -0.10
C VAL A 764 -9.29 18.18 -1.16
N ARG A 765 -8.11 17.62 -1.44
CA ARG A 765 -7.98 16.51 -2.41
C ARG A 765 -8.60 15.20 -1.95
N CYS A 766 -8.56 14.91 -0.66
CA CYS A 766 -9.17 13.68 -0.13
C CYS A 766 -10.70 13.75 -0.06
N ARG A 767 -11.29 14.93 0.21
CA ARG A 767 -12.76 15.06 0.31
C ARG A 767 -13.45 15.14 -1.05
N ALA A 768 -12.84 15.76 -2.04
CA ALA A 768 -13.36 15.74 -3.41
C ALA A 768 -13.38 14.32 -4.01
N ARG A 769 -12.50 13.42 -3.54
CA ARG A 769 -12.51 12.00 -3.90
C ARG A 769 -13.71 11.22 -3.33
N LEU A 770 -14.11 11.52 -2.11
CA LEU A 770 -15.23 10.84 -1.44
C LEU A 770 -16.60 11.26 -1.99
N LEU A 771 -16.73 12.50 -2.45
CA LEU A 771 -17.97 13.02 -3.01
C LEU A 771 -18.20 12.61 -4.48
N ALA A 772 -17.12 12.31 -5.22
CA ALA A 772 -17.22 11.82 -6.59
C ALA A 772 -17.52 10.31 -6.66
N THR A 773 -17.21 9.54 -5.64
CA THR A 773 -17.42 8.09 -5.61
C THR A 773 -18.87 7.70 -5.31
N ASP A 774 -19.62 8.53 -4.61
CA ASP A 774 -21.03 8.21 -4.31
C ASP A 774 -22.02 8.62 -5.42
N CYS A 775 -21.58 9.39 -6.40
CA CYS A 775 -22.42 9.79 -7.55
C CYS A 775 -22.04 9.16 -8.89
N LEU A 776 -20.87 8.54 -8.99
CA LEU A 776 -20.38 7.92 -10.23
C LEU A 776 -19.76 6.56 -9.90
N ALA A 777 -20.62 5.56 -9.81
CA ALA A 777 -20.20 4.15 -9.84
C ALA A 777 -19.65 3.77 -11.24
N MET A 778 -18.78 4.59 -11.81
CA MET A 778 -18.00 4.32 -13.02
C MET A 778 -16.90 5.38 -13.14
N CYS A 779 -15.75 5.09 -12.65
CA CYS A 779 -14.44 5.56 -13.12
C CYS A 779 -13.47 5.62 -11.95
N ASP A 780 -12.95 4.46 -11.52
CA ASP A 780 -11.67 4.39 -10.85
C ASP A 780 -10.59 4.07 -11.89
N ALA A 781 -9.83 5.06 -12.23
CA ALA A 781 -8.56 4.88 -12.92
C ALA A 781 -7.64 6.02 -12.50
N ARG A 782 -6.95 5.79 -11.40
CA ARG A 782 -5.79 6.58 -11.04
C ARG A 782 -4.54 5.76 -11.30
N ASN A 783 -4.00 5.97 -12.44
CA ASN A 783 -2.56 5.95 -12.70
C ASN A 783 -2.36 6.72 -14.01
N CYS A 784 -2.32 8.03 -13.90
CA CYS A 784 -1.84 8.88 -14.97
C CYS A 784 -0.78 9.77 -14.37
N PHE A 785 0.42 9.55 -14.84
CA PHE A 785 1.59 10.41 -14.86
C PHE A 785 1.46 11.70 -14.06
N HIS A 786 2.07 11.71 -12.87
CA HIS A 786 2.54 12.93 -12.26
C HIS A 786 3.81 13.37 -13.00
N VAL A 787 3.64 14.30 -13.94
CA VAL A 787 4.74 15.20 -14.28
C VAL A 787 4.69 16.30 -13.23
N ASP A 788 5.58 16.20 -12.26
CA ASP A 788 5.87 17.27 -11.30
C ASP A 788 6.47 18.43 -12.08
N ILE A 789 5.65 19.45 -12.38
CA ILE A 789 6.15 20.75 -12.81
C ILE A 789 6.40 21.56 -11.55
N SER A 790 7.53 21.35 -10.92
CA SER A 790 8.12 22.30 -9.98
C SER A 790 9.21 23.09 -10.70
N ALA A 791 8.89 24.36 -10.95
CA ALA A 791 9.69 25.56 -11.08
C ALA A 791 11.04 25.53 -11.85
N PRO A 792 11.34 26.64 -12.51
CA PRO A 792 12.49 26.75 -13.40
C PRO A 792 13.74 27.12 -12.61
N ASP A 793 14.74 26.30 -12.73
CA ASP A 793 16.16 26.70 -12.70
C ASP A 793 17.03 25.46 -12.95
N CYS A 794 17.46 25.32 -14.17
CA CYS A 794 18.81 24.84 -14.46
C CYS A 794 19.16 25.08 -15.94
N ALA A 795 19.98 26.07 -16.10
CA ALA A 795 20.63 26.44 -17.35
C ALA A 795 21.48 25.29 -17.93
N ALA A 796 21.35 25.17 -19.23
CA ALA A 796 22.39 24.80 -20.19
C ALA A 796 23.50 23.87 -19.74
N ARG A 797 23.43 22.60 -20.16
CA ARG A 797 24.60 21.83 -20.55
C ARG A 797 24.40 21.23 -21.95
N SER A 798 25.33 21.62 -22.82
CA SER A 798 25.44 21.26 -24.22
C SER A 798 25.40 19.74 -24.45
N VAL A 799 24.44 19.29 -25.21
CA VAL A 799 24.44 17.93 -25.81
C VAL A 799 25.16 18.01 -27.14
N ARG A 800 26.33 17.37 -27.23
CA ARG A 800 27.04 17.14 -28.49
C ARG A 800 26.22 16.20 -29.37
N SER A 801 26.16 16.53 -30.63
CA SER A 801 25.48 15.80 -31.69
C SER A 801 25.98 14.37 -31.77
N ILE A 802 25.10 13.42 -31.47
CA ILE A 802 25.24 12.00 -31.80
C ILE A 802 24.31 11.73 -33.00
N SER A 803 24.86 11.06 -33.99
CA SER A 803 24.21 10.76 -35.28
C SER A 803 22.77 10.24 -35.09
N VAL A 804 21.83 10.92 -35.74
CA VAL A 804 20.36 10.75 -35.60
C VAL A 804 19.85 9.33 -35.98
N LYS A 805 20.64 8.53 -36.68
CA LYS A 805 20.24 7.16 -37.07
C LYS A 805 20.47 6.09 -36.01
N THR A 806 21.52 6.21 -35.20
CA THR A 806 21.81 5.24 -34.12
C THR A 806 20.97 5.53 -32.86
N ALA A 807 20.73 6.80 -32.57
CA ALA A 807 19.87 7.21 -31.44
C ALA A 807 18.40 6.81 -31.59
N ARG A 808 17.88 6.70 -32.84
CA ARG A 808 16.49 6.24 -33.09
C ARG A 808 16.27 4.77 -32.70
N CYS A 809 17.24 3.88 -32.97
CA CYS A 809 17.12 2.46 -32.59
C CYS A 809 17.36 2.21 -31.11
N GLU A 810 18.23 3.00 -30.47
CA GLU A 810 18.47 2.87 -29.04
C GLU A 810 17.34 3.49 -28.19
N LEU A 811 16.72 4.59 -28.67
CA LEU A 811 15.54 5.17 -28.00
C LEU A 811 14.34 4.22 -28.08
N MET A 812 14.13 3.55 -29.21
CA MET A 812 13.11 2.51 -29.37
C MET A 812 13.37 1.30 -28.46
N ARG A 813 14.62 0.84 -28.33
CA ARG A 813 14.98 -0.24 -27.41
C ARG A 813 14.89 0.18 -25.94
N SER A 814 15.29 1.41 -25.62
CA SER A 814 15.20 1.95 -24.25
C SER A 814 13.75 2.23 -23.83
N LEU A 815 12.90 2.70 -24.74
CA LEU A 815 11.46 2.86 -24.49
C LEU A 815 10.79 1.49 -24.36
N MET A 816 11.13 0.50 -25.15
CA MET A 816 10.59 -0.86 -25.05
C MET A 816 11.06 -1.59 -23.79
N SER A 817 12.25 -1.29 -23.24
CA SER A 817 12.77 -1.90 -22.02
C SER A 817 12.37 -1.17 -20.74
N SER A 818 11.96 0.11 -20.82
CA SER A 818 11.52 0.90 -19.65
C SER A 818 10.02 0.81 -19.37
N TRP A 819 9.26 0.25 -20.29
CA TRP A 819 7.83 0.02 -20.13
C TRP A 819 7.57 -1.37 -19.56
N GLY A 820 7.84 -1.48 -18.24
CA GLY A 820 7.61 -2.70 -17.46
C GLY A 820 6.15 -2.93 -17.10
N CYS A 821 5.22 -2.72 -18.04
CA CYS A 821 3.83 -3.12 -17.89
C CYS A 821 3.43 -3.97 -19.13
N PRO A 822 3.49 -5.31 -19.02
CA PRO A 822 3.49 -6.21 -20.17
C PRO A 822 2.12 -6.47 -20.80
N THR A 823 1.05 -5.87 -20.36
CA THR A 823 -0.31 -6.30 -20.77
C THR A 823 -1.28 -5.17 -21.14
N GLU A 824 -0.84 -3.94 -21.24
CA GLU A 824 -1.64 -2.89 -21.85
C GLU A 824 -1.34 -2.82 -23.36
N ILE A 825 -2.34 -3.12 -24.19
CA ILE A 825 -2.27 -2.99 -25.64
C ILE A 825 -1.96 -1.54 -25.97
N SER A 826 -0.78 -1.29 -26.49
CA SER A 826 -0.27 0.05 -26.74
C SER A 826 -0.52 0.48 -28.19
N ILE A 827 -1.09 1.66 -28.35
CA ILE A 827 -1.18 2.34 -29.64
C ILE A 827 -0.10 3.40 -29.67
N LEU A 828 0.85 3.25 -30.57
CA LEU A 828 1.90 4.23 -30.85
C LEU A 828 1.49 5.14 -32.00
N THR A 829 1.46 6.45 -31.79
CA THR A 829 1.30 7.42 -32.87
C THR A 829 2.61 8.14 -33.12
N ILE A 830 3.07 8.11 -34.37
CA ILE A 830 4.34 8.74 -34.78
C ILE A 830 4.01 10.01 -35.56
N ARG A 831 4.63 11.11 -35.22
CA ARG A 831 4.64 12.35 -36.01
C ARG A 831 5.87 12.30 -36.94
N LEU A 832 5.64 12.29 -38.26
CA LEU A 832 6.68 12.44 -39.29
C LEU A 832 6.91 13.91 -39.60
#